data_bdfc3dcf53faa47c407dae26d332ffcb
#
_entry.id   bdfc3dcf53faa47c407dae26d332ffcb
#
_cell.length_a   1.000
_cell.length_b   1.000
_cell.length_c   1.000
_cell.angle_alpha   90.00
_cell.angle_beta   90.00
_cell.angle_gamma   90.00
#
_symmetry.space_group_name_H-M   'P 1'
#
loop_
_entity.id
_entity.type
_entity.pdbx_description
1 polymer ?
#
loop_
_entity_poly.entity_id
_entity_poly.type
_entity_poly.pdbx_seq_one_letter_code
_entity_poly.pdbx_strand_id
1 'polypeptide(L)'
;LGGDDPAESLIKGSIAIHSNSGNFTTTIAQYLAAAGWGTTTLVSSGKDVYIHFAAPEFVFALANDRRSKAAVIYAEPGGYYEYDLNFTKPVVACVVGRWKARLTRAVGHAGAMAGSGDDAMTKERWFMQSFGVEELFTPENPVCSARGAVVTNIAHIPLALTRVMKLNRVEPDFAPRGSLSLKPWFGSNRGLKLPSELDLPVVEAVAPYNQQIGQLNRQIGRFYPRQAMRDTSGASVMDSKTQITQVHGVSILEAAKRTLESNLCHALMREPGGENDSALMNVAIAAGANLHGDPMLTAAQASREAGNAPNAVLSAACSIYGPKRVEAARKATDALIDLFAHSGLQDARDESFHFKNIRSKDQAIFIGSEPDPRAEAMLSALAARKARSVFVRYLRGLGGPLTRDAVLAAICATLAWGPLMRKRISRETVRGLPWYVGLWATLIGASVDAAKHEPRRFCGIANEDLLNSWSATELAYLTLIGERARPAELFAFQVLTGLLISNAVGSISAQGCKGAVSSDGPETPSRVQINKAMMGFLTHTGYSHGGAGYEGIVFLAEQFRESGLKDPSSAAHGLDVKAMVKRFAEQYAKQKTELKESGAERMRAIAGLNHPVFRDKPVNQDPREAFIHELFRGRGEYNVFHEYYHELARALFEAGVTRNVFCVNIDGVIGALLLKMLWARYRGGGFSEHDLEVAAFTIFLYGRMIGCAAEIDDHINRGRNMDTRAPASQCRHVA
;
A
#
# COMPACT_ATOMS: atom_id res chain seq x y z
N LEU A 1 29.33 0.58 -12.80
CA LEU A 1 30.03 0.96 -11.59
C LEU A 1 29.38 2.24 -11.05
N GLY A 2 28.97 2.23 -9.76
CA GLY A 2 28.36 3.41 -9.14
C GLY A 2 29.41 4.45 -8.78
N GLY A 3 29.14 5.72 -9.07
CA GLY A 3 29.99 6.85 -8.72
C GLY A 3 29.85 7.96 -9.77
N ASP A 4 29.94 9.20 -9.31
CA ASP A 4 29.76 10.37 -10.18
C ASP A 4 30.97 10.57 -11.12
N ASP A 5 32.17 10.12 -10.71
CA ASP A 5 33.37 10.15 -11.53
C ASP A 5 34.14 8.81 -11.44
N PRO A 6 33.96 7.91 -12.41
CA PRO A 6 34.71 6.67 -12.48
C PRO A 6 36.24 6.88 -12.55
N ALA A 7 36.71 8.00 -13.08
CA ALA A 7 38.11 8.29 -13.21
C ALA A 7 38.80 8.50 -11.85
N GLU A 8 38.10 8.99 -10.84
CA GLU A 8 38.63 9.09 -9.48
C GLU A 8 38.94 7.73 -8.86
N SER A 9 38.24 6.67 -9.27
CA SER A 9 38.40 5.31 -8.75
C SER A 9 39.29 4.43 -9.62
N LEU A 10 39.60 4.82 -10.86
CA LEU A 10 40.32 4.04 -11.83
C LEU A 10 41.80 4.42 -11.92
N ILE A 11 42.45 4.53 -10.77
CA ILE A 11 43.92 4.76 -10.73
C ILE A 11 44.62 3.45 -10.96
N LYS A 12 45.43 3.38 -12.02
CA LYS A 12 46.17 2.19 -12.40
C LYS A 12 47.20 1.82 -11.33
N GLY A 13 47.25 0.54 -10.95
CA GLY A 13 48.19 0.01 -9.96
C GLY A 13 48.25 -1.50 -9.94
N SER A 14 48.37 -2.09 -8.76
CA SER A 14 48.70 -3.52 -8.59
C SER A 14 47.65 -4.32 -7.81
N ILE A 15 46.51 -3.75 -7.48
CA ILE A 15 45.51 -4.42 -6.63
C ILE A 15 44.27 -4.76 -7.45
N ALA A 16 43.81 -6.01 -7.35
CA ALA A 16 42.50 -6.43 -7.88
C ALA A 16 41.44 -6.34 -6.81
N ILE A 17 40.20 -5.99 -7.18
CA ILE A 17 39.05 -5.90 -6.25
C ILE A 17 37.92 -6.79 -6.77
N HIS A 18 37.40 -7.64 -5.88
CA HIS A 18 36.16 -8.34 -6.06
C HIS A 18 35.18 -7.93 -4.96
N SER A 19 33.97 -7.51 -5.32
CA SER A 19 32.99 -7.01 -4.35
C SER A 19 31.59 -7.52 -4.66
N ASN A 20 30.89 -7.99 -3.64
CA ASN A 20 29.46 -8.29 -3.74
C ASN A 20 28.59 -7.01 -3.85
N SER A 21 29.18 -5.83 -3.71
CA SER A 21 28.48 -4.55 -3.79
C SER A 21 29.11 -3.62 -4.82
N GLY A 22 28.30 -3.15 -5.77
CA GLY A 22 28.74 -2.22 -6.81
C GLY A 22 29.32 -0.92 -6.26
N ASN A 23 28.66 -0.34 -5.28
CA ASN A 23 29.10 0.90 -4.65
C ASN A 23 30.41 0.72 -3.88
N PHE A 24 30.57 -0.38 -3.15
CA PHE A 24 31.79 -0.63 -2.40
C PHE A 24 32.98 -0.98 -3.28
N THR A 25 32.78 -1.45 -4.49
CA THR A 25 33.88 -1.67 -5.45
C THR A 25 34.65 -0.38 -5.70
N THR A 26 33.95 0.72 -6.02
CA THR A 26 34.58 2.03 -6.27
C THR A 26 35.03 2.72 -4.99
N THR A 27 34.27 2.60 -3.90
CA THR A 27 34.64 3.15 -2.59
C THR A 27 35.94 2.54 -2.07
N ILE A 28 36.13 1.23 -2.20
CA ILE A 28 37.35 0.54 -1.81
C ILE A 28 38.52 1.03 -2.66
N ALA A 29 38.34 1.19 -3.99
CA ALA A 29 39.39 1.71 -4.86
C ALA A 29 39.83 3.12 -4.45
N GLN A 30 38.91 4.01 -4.09
CA GLN A 30 39.22 5.34 -3.56
C GLN A 30 40.00 5.27 -2.23
N TYR A 31 39.60 4.35 -1.34
CA TYR A 31 40.29 4.15 -0.07
C TYR A 31 41.73 3.62 -0.27
N LEU A 32 41.90 2.71 -1.22
CA LEU A 32 43.23 2.21 -1.58
C LEU A 32 44.11 3.31 -2.17
N ALA A 33 43.57 4.18 -3.03
CA ALA A 33 44.29 5.32 -3.58
C ALA A 33 44.80 6.27 -2.49
N ALA A 34 44.02 6.44 -1.39
CA ALA A 34 44.44 7.24 -0.25
C ALA A 34 45.62 6.64 0.50
N ALA A 35 45.92 5.35 0.33
CA ALA A 35 47.10 4.67 0.88
C ALA A 35 48.21 4.42 -0.17
N GLY A 36 48.07 4.93 -1.39
CA GLY A 36 49.05 4.78 -2.46
C GLY A 36 48.90 3.51 -3.30
N TRP A 37 47.77 2.81 -3.21
CA TRP A 37 47.51 1.60 -3.97
C TRP A 37 46.53 1.88 -5.12
N GLY A 38 46.93 1.56 -6.34
CA GLY A 38 46.10 1.60 -7.51
C GLY A 38 45.47 0.23 -7.84
N THR A 39 44.61 0.20 -8.83
CA THR A 39 43.87 -1.00 -9.18
C THR A 39 44.22 -1.55 -10.56
N THR A 40 44.18 -2.88 -10.70
CA THR A 40 44.30 -3.58 -11.98
C THR A 40 42.94 -3.93 -12.55
N THR A 41 42.08 -4.45 -11.72
CA THR A 41 40.77 -4.99 -12.08
C THR A 41 39.80 -4.75 -10.96
N LEU A 42 38.63 -4.25 -11.30
CA LEU A 42 37.51 -4.05 -10.36
C LEU A 42 36.32 -4.87 -10.83
N VAL A 43 35.91 -5.82 -10.02
CA VAL A 43 34.73 -6.67 -10.29
C VAL A 43 33.68 -6.43 -9.25
N SER A 44 32.52 -6.02 -9.70
CA SER A 44 31.31 -6.04 -8.91
C SER A 44 30.46 -7.23 -9.32
N SER A 45 30.50 -8.31 -8.55
CA SER A 45 29.69 -9.51 -8.84
C SER A 45 28.22 -9.31 -8.52
N GLY A 46 27.92 -8.45 -7.56
CA GLY A 46 26.59 -8.44 -6.95
C GLY A 46 26.35 -9.69 -6.10
N LYS A 47 25.10 -9.87 -5.70
CA LYS A 47 24.55 -11.09 -5.06
C LYS A 47 23.14 -11.38 -5.55
N ASP A 48 22.90 -11.16 -6.83
CA ASP A 48 21.64 -11.45 -7.48
C ASP A 48 21.54 -12.95 -7.82
N VAL A 49 20.39 -13.36 -8.31
CA VAL A 49 20.09 -14.76 -8.65
C VAL A 49 21.04 -15.32 -9.71
N TYR A 50 21.56 -14.45 -10.58
CA TYR A 50 22.49 -14.81 -11.65
C TYR A 50 23.81 -14.05 -11.49
N ILE A 51 24.84 -14.73 -11.00
CA ILE A 51 26.20 -14.20 -10.91
C ILE A 51 27.03 -14.85 -11.99
N HIS A 52 27.48 -14.05 -12.95
CA HIS A 52 28.28 -14.56 -14.08
C HIS A 52 29.78 -14.58 -13.84
N PHE A 53 30.25 -13.85 -12.80
CA PHE A 53 31.64 -13.79 -12.44
C PHE A 53 31.74 -13.73 -10.90
N ALA A 54 31.74 -14.89 -10.29
CA ALA A 54 31.79 -15.03 -8.83
C ALA A 54 33.25 -15.12 -8.29
N ALA A 55 33.41 -15.40 -7.02
CA ALA A 55 34.69 -15.47 -6.39
C ALA A 55 35.61 -16.56 -6.98
N PRO A 56 35.14 -17.75 -7.39
CA PRO A 56 36.01 -18.76 -8.04
C PRO A 56 36.60 -18.26 -9.35
N GLU A 57 35.82 -17.65 -10.24
CA GLU A 57 36.29 -17.09 -11.50
C GLU A 57 37.29 -15.94 -11.25
N PHE A 58 37.00 -15.11 -10.24
CA PHE A 58 37.92 -14.05 -9.84
C PHE A 58 39.27 -14.59 -9.35
N VAL A 59 39.26 -15.62 -8.51
CA VAL A 59 40.49 -16.25 -8.00
C VAL A 59 41.29 -16.87 -9.12
N PHE A 60 40.66 -17.54 -10.08
CA PHE A 60 41.30 -18.07 -11.28
C PHE A 60 41.94 -16.95 -12.12
N ALA A 61 41.19 -15.86 -12.36
CA ALA A 61 41.71 -14.70 -13.08
C ALA A 61 42.87 -14.03 -12.36
N LEU A 62 42.78 -13.88 -11.02
CA LEU A 62 43.82 -13.32 -10.16
C LEU A 62 45.10 -14.13 -10.23
N ALA A 63 45.02 -15.45 -10.22
CA ALA A 63 46.16 -16.35 -10.30
C ALA A 63 46.95 -16.15 -11.61
N ASN A 64 46.23 -15.89 -12.70
CA ASN A 64 46.78 -15.74 -14.04
C ASN A 64 47.15 -14.30 -14.45
N ASP A 65 46.69 -13.27 -13.69
CA ASP A 65 47.01 -11.88 -14.00
C ASP A 65 48.39 -11.44 -13.38
N ARG A 66 49.38 -11.30 -14.23
CA ARG A 66 50.71 -10.87 -13.82
C ARG A 66 50.80 -9.45 -13.27
N ARG A 67 49.81 -8.61 -13.55
CA ARG A 67 49.74 -7.20 -13.11
C ARG A 67 49.32 -7.08 -11.65
N SER A 68 48.43 -7.97 -11.22
CA SER A 68 47.91 -7.97 -9.85
C SER A 68 48.88 -8.62 -8.89
N LYS A 69 49.30 -7.90 -7.87
CA LYS A 69 50.17 -8.38 -6.80
C LYS A 69 49.42 -8.88 -5.58
N ALA A 70 48.20 -8.33 -5.35
CA ALA A 70 47.30 -8.72 -4.29
C ALA A 70 45.85 -8.44 -4.68
N ALA A 71 44.91 -8.88 -3.84
CA ALA A 71 43.51 -8.59 -4.03
C ALA A 71 42.82 -8.12 -2.75
N VAL A 72 41.70 -7.44 -2.93
CA VAL A 72 40.69 -7.16 -1.89
C VAL A 72 39.40 -7.88 -2.26
N ILE A 73 38.84 -8.62 -1.32
CA ILE A 73 37.53 -9.25 -1.45
C ILE A 73 36.58 -8.62 -0.44
N TYR A 74 35.49 -8.05 -0.93
CA TYR A 74 34.39 -7.57 -0.10
C TYR A 74 33.25 -8.59 -0.14
N ALA A 75 33.01 -9.26 0.98
CA ALA A 75 32.07 -10.35 1.09
C ALA A 75 30.93 -10.03 2.06
N GLU A 76 29.71 -10.39 1.65
CA GLU A 76 28.49 -10.29 2.44
C GLU A 76 27.93 -11.69 2.76
N PRO A 77 27.07 -11.84 3.80
CA PRO A 77 26.36 -13.10 4.07
C PRO A 77 25.53 -13.57 2.87
N GLY A 78 25.50 -14.87 2.66
CA GLY A 78 24.76 -15.54 1.58
C GLY A 78 25.59 -15.80 0.32
N GLY A 79 25.18 -16.82 -0.43
CA GLY A 79 25.74 -17.15 -1.74
C GLY A 79 26.74 -18.29 -1.78
N TYR A 80 27.49 -18.55 -0.72
CA TYR A 80 28.47 -19.66 -0.58
C TYR A 80 29.63 -19.67 -1.62
N TYR A 81 29.88 -18.54 -2.28
CA TYR A 81 30.84 -18.47 -3.39
C TYR A 81 32.28 -18.34 -2.93
N GLU A 82 32.56 -18.04 -1.67
CA GLU A 82 33.88 -17.74 -1.16
C GLU A 82 34.54 -18.93 -0.49
N TYR A 83 33.85 -20.05 -0.30
CA TYR A 83 34.39 -21.24 0.35
C TYR A 83 35.23 -22.09 -0.63
N ASP A 84 36.22 -22.80 -0.07
CA ASP A 84 37.09 -23.69 -0.82
C ASP A 84 37.97 -23.00 -1.88
N LEU A 85 38.21 -21.69 -1.76
CA LEU A 85 39.06 -20.94 -2.66
C LEU A 85 40.54 -21.09 -2.30
N ASN A 86 41.36 -21.31 -3.29
CA ASN A 86 42.82 -21.34 -3.11
C ASN A 86 43.48 -20.06 -3.63
N PHE A 87 43.88 -19.20 -2.74
CA PHE A 87 44.53 -17.94 -3.07
C PHE A 87 46.02 -18.11 -3.29
N THR A 88 46.49 -17.84 -4.48
CA THR A 88 47.92 -17.87 -4.86
C THR A 88 48.64 -16.54 -4.63
N LYS A 89 47.87 -15.47 -4.32
CA LYS A 89 48.36 -14.12 -4.01
C LYS A 89 47.76 -13.62 -2.70
N PRO A 90 48.40 -12.65 -2.05
CA PRO A 90 47.87 -12.05 -0.82
C PRO A 90 46.48 -11.46 -1.01
N VAL A 91 45.62 -11.63 0.00
CA VAL A 91 44.23 -11.13 -0.03
C VAL A 91 43.88 -10.44 1.28
N VAL A 92 43.22 -9.28 1.18
CA VAL A 92 42.51 -8.69 2.30
C VAL A 92 41.01 -8.94 2.11
N ALA A 93 40.44 -9.75 3.00
CA ALA A 93 38.99 -10.01 3.00
C ALA A 93 38.28 -9.04 3.94
N CYS A 94 37.34 -8.28 3.39
CA CYS A 94 36.45 -7.44 4.17
C CYS A 94 35.06 -8.11 4.27
N VAL A 95 34.78 -8.70 5.42
CA VAL A 95 33.51 -9.39 5.66
C VAL A 95 32.59 -8.47 6.47
N VAL A 96 31.41 -8.20 5.94
CA VAL A 96 30.43 -7.30 6.56
C VAL A 96 29.11 -8.01 6.81
N GLY A 97 28.21 -7.35 7.55
CA GLY A 97 26.84 -7.84 7.71
C GLY A 97 26.60 -8.69 8.97
N ARG A 98 27.45 -8.64 9.99
CA ARG A 98 27.24 -9.29 11.31
C ARG A 98 25.87 -8.96 11.92
N TRP A 99 25.39 -7.74 11.73
CA TRP A 99 24.07 -7.30 12.20
C TRP A 99 22.91 -8.10 11.60
N LYS A 100 23.11 -8.71 10.42
CA LYS A 100 22.08 -9.54 9.75
C LYS A 100 21.73 -10.78 10.58
N ALA A 101 22.63 -11.29 11.40
CA ALA A 101 22.37 -12.40 12.31
C ALA A 101 21.34 -12.05 13.42
N ARG A 102 21.11 -10.77 13.69
CA ARG A 102 20.12 -10.29 14.68
C ARG A 102 18.73 -10.14 14.08
N LEU A 103 18.56 -10.32 12.79
CA LEU A 103 17.28 -10.21 12.13
C LEU A 103 16.51 -11.52 12.23
N THR A 104 15.21 -11.42 12.42
CA THR A 104 14.30 -12.56 12.54
C THR A 104 13.96 -13.21 11.20
N ARG A 105 14.48 -12.66 10.11
CA ARG A 105 14.30 -13.18 8.74
C ARG A 105 15.62 -13.24 8.01
N ALA A 106 15.75 -14.20 7.10
CA ALA A 106 16.87 -14.21 6.16
C ALA A 106 16.81 -12.95 5.29
N VAL A 107 17.87 -12.15 5.33
CA VAL A 107 18.04 -10.99 4.47
C VAL A 107 19.38 -11.12 3.76
N GLY A 108 19.30 -11.00 2.46
CA GLY A 108 20.45 -10.94 1.60
C GLY A 108 20.60 -9.57 0.95
N HIS A 109 21.59 -9.41 0.13
CA HIS A 109 21.72 -8.33 -0.81
C HIS A 109 21.07 -8.76 -2.13
N ALA A 110 20.20 -7.92 -2.69
CA ALA A 110 19.63 -8.10 -4.04
C ALA A 110 19.12 -9.53 -4.36
N GLY A 111 18.44 -10.18 -3.41
CA GLY A 111 17.82 -11.49 -3.61
C GLY A 111 18.65 -12.69 -3.11
N ALA A 112 19.93 -12.55 -2.80
CA ALA A 112 20.68 -13.61 -2.13
C ALA A 112 20.29 -13.69 -0.66
N MET A 113 19.98 -14.89 -0.19
CA MET A 113 19.54 -15.13 1.19
C MET A 113 20.66 -15.82 1.98
N ALA A 114 20.99 -15.27 3.14
CA ALA A 114 21.87 -15.96 4.08
C ALA A 114 21.12 -17.16 4.67
N GLY A 115 21.58 -18.36 4.38
CA GLY A 115 21.13 -19.58 5.05
C GLY A 115 21.91 -19.84 6.34
N SER A 116 21.50 -20.87 7.09
CA SER A 116 22.30 -21.37 8.21
C SER A 116 23.66 -21.86 7.69
N GLY A 117 24.75 -21.32 8.25
CA GLY A 117 26.12 -21.70 7.87
C GLY A 117 26.78 -20.79 6.82
N ASP A 118 26.11 -19.74 6.36
CA ASP A 118 26.73 -18.72 5.47
C ASP A 118 26.45 -17.30 6.00
N ASP A 119 26.67 -17.13 7.28
CA ASP A 119 26.66 -15.82 7.94
C ASP A 119 28.03 -15.12 7.88
N ALA A 120 28.07 -13.87 8.31
CA ALA A 120 29.31 -13.09 8.32
C ALA A 120 30.38 -13.74 9.17
N MET A 121 30.05 -14.28 10.35
CA MET A 121 31.02 -14.88 11.28
C MET A 121 31.60 -16.20 10.72
N THR A 122 30.79 -16.96 9.98
CA THR A 122 31.27 -18.18 9.31
C THR A 122 32.26 -17.84 8.19
N LYS A 123 31.96 -16.80 7.38
CA LYS A 123 32.89 -16.31 6.35
C LYS A 123 34.19 -15.75 6.96
N GLU A 124 34.08 -14.97 8.04
CA GLU A 124 35.24 -14.45 8.76
C GLU A 124 36.15 -15.59 9.24
N ARG A 125 35.62 -16.63 9.89
CA ARG A 125 36.37 -17.80 10.36
C ARG A 125 37.05 -18.53 9.21
N TRP A 126 36.32 -18.70 8.09
CA TRP A 126 36.89 -19.36 6.92
C TRP A 126 38.09 -18.58 6.34
N PHE A 127 37.93 -17.26 6.15
CA PHE A 127 39.02 -16.42 5.67
C PHE A 127 40.22 -16.36 6.66
N MET A 128 39.92 -16.26 7.96
CA MET A 128 41.00 -16.29 8.97
C MET A 128 41.79 -17.60 8.91
N GLN A 129 41.08 -18.72 8.83
CA GLN A 129 41.72 -20.03 8.68
C GLN A 129 42.53 -20.14 7.36
N SER A 130 41.95 -19.67 6.26
CA SER A 130 42.60 -19.64 4.94
C SER A 130 43.89 -18.81 4.95
N PHE A 131 43.91 -17.70 5.66
CA PHE A 131 45.07 -16.81 5.75
C PHE A 131 46.04 -17.18 6.89
N GLY A 132 45.68 -18.10 7.78
CA GLY A 132 46.47 -18.49 8.93
C GLY A 132 46.60 -17.38 9.98
N VAL A 133 45.49 -16.68 10.24
CA VAL A 133 45.39 -15.65 11.29
C VAL A 133 44.29 -16.04 12.30
N GLU A 134 44.53 -15.72 13.57
CA GLU A 134 43.65 -16.14 14.67
C GLU A 134 42.59 -15.07 15.01
N GLU A 135 42.84 -13.81 14.66
CA GLU A 135 41.99 -12.68 15.01
C GLU A 135 41.74 -11.76 13.80
N LEU A 136 40.69 -10.98 13.91
CA LEU A 136 40.37 -9.93 12.94
C LEU A 136 41.41 -8.80 13.03
N PHE A 137 41.74 -8.26 11.90
CA PHE A 137 42.57 -7.07 11.81
C PHE A 137 41.77 -5.82 12.21
N THR A 138 42.30 -5.07 13.16
CA THR A 138 41.90 -3.69 13.45
C THR A 138 43.13 -2.79 13.51
N PRO A 139 43.00 -1.46 13.43
CA PRO A 139 44.13 -0.55 13.63
C PRO A 139 44.80 -0.72 14.98
N GLU A 140 44.04 -1.05 16.03
CA GLU A 140 44.49 -1.27 17.40
C GLU A 140 45.15 -2.65 17.58
N ASN A 141 44.62 -3.66 16.90
CA ASN A 141 45.13 -5.02 16.88
C ASN A 141 45.41 -5.50 15.45
N PRO A 142 46.54 -5.15 14.85
CA PRO A 142 46.80 -5.31 13.42
C PRO A 142 47.30 -6.72 13.05
N VAL A 143 46.49 -7.75 13.33
CA VAL A 143 46.82 -9.16 13.03
C VAL A 143 46.70 -9.42 11.52
N CYS A 144 47.81 -9.85 10.91
CA CYS A 144 47.88 -10.25 9.51
C CYS A 144 48.99 -11.25 9.25
N SER A 145 48.94 -11.94 8.13
CA SER A 145 49.99 -12.81 7.63
C SER A 145 50.46 -12.38 6.23
N ALA A 146 51.51 -12.99 5.70
CA ALA A 146 51.89 -12.79 4.30
C ALA A 146 50.83 -13.25 3.30
N ARG A 147 49.88 -14.13 3.73
CA ARG A 147 48.77 -14.60 2.91
C ARG A 147 47.57 -13.63 2.92
N GLY A 148 47.38 -12.88 3.99
CA GLY A 148 46.28 -11.93 4.04
C GLY A 148 45.91 -11.46 5.44
N ALA A 149 44.78 -10.75 5.48
CA ALA A 149 44.13 -10.25 6.69
C ALA A 149 42.61 -10.24 6.51
N VAL A 150 41.86 -10.31 7.63
CA VAL A 150 40.40 -10.23 7.63
C VAL A 150 39.99 -8.99 8.40
N VAL A 151 39.21 -8.12 7.75
CA VAL A 151 38.65 -6.90 8.33
C VAL A 151 37.14 -6.93 8.27
N THR A 152 36.48 -6.18 9.15
CA THR A 152 35.00 -6.02 9.16
C THR A 152 34.56 -4.59 8.86
N ASN A 153 35.52 -3.73 8.56
CA ASN A 153 35.30 -2.34 8.20
C ASN A 153 36.14 -1.97 6.98
N ILE A 154 35.51 -1.42 5.94
CA ILE A 154 36.19 -1.00 4.70
C ILE A 154 37.32 0.04 4.95
N ALA A 155 37.15 0.89 5.97
CA ALA A 155 38.16 1.87 6.35
C ALA A 155 39.48 1.22 6.83
N HIS A 156 39.44 -0.02 7.28
CA HIS A 156 40.66 -0.77 7.72
C HIS A 156 41.39 -1.43 6.55
N ILE A 157 40.76 -1.58 5.37
CA ILE A 157 41.34 -2.24 4.21
C ILE A 157 42.70 -1.64 3.81
N PRO A 158 42.86 -0.29 3.68
CA PRO A 158 44.13 0.29 3.24
C PRO A 158 45.27 -0.03 4.18
N LEU A 159 45.07 0.04 5.49
CA LEU A 159 46.08 -0.25 6.48
C LEU A 159 46.43 -1.76 6.51
N ALA A 160 45.40 -2.61 6.46
CA ALA A 160 45.58 -4.06 6.39
C ALA A 160 46.38 -4.46 5.14
N LEU A 161 45.97 -3.96 3.97
CA LEU A 161 46.65 -4.22 2.72
C LEU A 161 48.11 -3.74 2.76
N THR A 162 48.36 -2.52 3.22
CA THR A 162 49.73 -1.99 3.33
C THR A 162 50.62 -2.88 4.20
N ARG A 163 50.09 -3.41 5.32
CA ARG A 163 50.84 -4.33 6.19
C ARG A 163 51.08 -5.68 5.54
N VAL A 164 50.06 -6.26 4.91
CA VAL A 164 50.20 -7.52 4.16
C VAL A 164 51.22 -7.40 3.03
N MET A 165 51.15 -6.29 2.26
CA MET A 165 52.06 -6.03 1.16
C MET A 165 53.50 -5.80 1.65
N LYS A 166 53.69 -5.15 2.80
CA LYS A 166 55.00 -5.00 3.43
C LYS A 166 55.62 -6.35 3.81
N LEU A 167 54.85 -7.30 4.32
CA LEU A 167 55.31 -8.66 4.59
C LEU A 167 55.76 -9.37 3.29
N ASN A 168 55.14 -9.03 2.17
CA ASN A 168 55.51 -9.55 0.85
C ASN A 168 56.60 -8.71 0.13
N ARG A 169 57.14 -7.68 0.78
CA ARG A 169 58.20 -6.80 0.22
C ARG A 169 57.73 -6.04 -1.04
N VAL A 170 56.47 -5.62 -1.05
CA VAL A 170 55.87 -4.85 -2.15
C VAL A 170 55.58 -3.45 -1.67
N GLU A 171 56.12 -2.46 -2.36
CA GLU A 171 55.92 -1.04 -2.09
C GLU A 171 54.64 -0.54 -2.76
N PRO A 172 54.02 0.55 -2.22
CA PRO A 172 52.87 1.21 -2.84
C PRO A 172 53.14 1.63 -4.30
N ASP A 173 52.11 1.64 -5.11
CA ASP A 173 52.16 1.97 -6.55
C ASP A 173 52.49 3.45 -6.80
N PHE A 174 52.09 4.32 -5.86
CA PHE A 174 52.30 5.79 -5.94
C PHE A 174 52.22 6.42 -4.54
N ALA A 175 52.55 7.69 -4.46
CA ALA A 175 52.35 8.46 -3.22
C ALA A 175 50.84 8.57 -2.89
N PRO A 176 50.46 8.45 -1.60
CA PRO A 176 49.06 8.53 -1.18
C PRO A 176 48.32 9.71 -1.77
N ARG A 177 47.11 9.47 -2.30
CA ARG A 177 46.26 10.48 -2.96
C ARG A 177 44.87 10.49 -2.38
N GLY A 178 44.30 11.68 -2.14
CA GLY A 178 42.98 11.83 -1.62
C GLY A 178 42.90 11.81 -0.10
N SER A 179 41.72 11.59 0.42
CA SER A 179 41.39 11.62 1.85
C SER A 179 40.37 10.54 2.18
N LEU A 180 40.58 9.85 3.32
CA LEU A 180 39.58 8.94 3.90
C LEU A 180 38.47 9.68 4.66
N SER A 181 38.41 11.02 4.60
CA SER A 181 37.32 11.77 5.18
C SER A 181 35.99 11.38 4.51
N LEU A 182 34.92 11.31 5.30
CA LEU A 182 33.57 11.10 4.79
C LEU A 182 33.22 12.15 3.76
N LYS A 183 33.01 11.72 2.53
CA LYS A 183 32.40 12.57 1.49
C LYS A 183 30.91 12.29 1.46
N PRO A 184 30.05 13.34 1.38
CA PRO A 184 28.63 13.09 1.12
C PRO A 184 28.49 12.41 -0.24
N TRP A 185 27.82 11.28 -0.27
CA TRP A 185 27.64 10.48 -1.49
C TRP A 185 26.75 11.14 -2.57
N PHE A 186 26.06 12.22 -2.22
CA PHE A 186 25.27 13.04 -3.14
C PHE A 186 26.12 14.13 -3.80
N GLY A 187 27.36 13.90 -3.89
CA GLY A 187 28.17 14.56 -4.86
C GLY A 187 28.94 15.76 -4.52
N SER A 188 29.69 15.99 -5.51
CA SER A 188 30.58 17.06 -5.79
C SER A 188 29.92 18.43 -5.94
N ASN A 189 28.62 18.61 -5.62
CA ASN A 189 27.98 19.91 -5.65
C ASN A 189 28.59 20.84 -4.60
N ARG A 190 29.74 21.38 -4.95
CA ARG A 190 30.40 22.45 -4.24
C ARG A 190 29.40 23.62 -4.16
N GLY A 191 28.80 23.82 -3.02
CA GLY A 191 27.94 24.97 -2.78
C GLY A 191 26.49 24.68 -2.41
N LEU A 192 26.07 23.45 -2.21
CA LEU A 192 24.76 23.19 -1.61
C LEU A 192 24.75 23.68 -0.17
N LYS A 193 24.28 24.88 0.05
CA LYS A 193 23.95 25.40 1.38
C LYS A 193 22.48 25.07 1.61
N LEU A 194 22.22 24.11 2.49
CA LEU A 194 20.86 23.88 2.95
C LEU A 194 20.43 25.08 3.82
N PRO A 195 19.18 25.51 3.69
CA PRO A 195 18.64 26.56 4.55
C PRO A 195 18.78 26.19 6.04
N SER A 196 19.14 27.15 6.87
CA SER A 196 19.34 26.96 8.30
C SER A 196 18.08 26.54 9.05
N GLU A 197 16.91 26.77 8.42
CA GLU A 197 15.59 26.45 8.94
C GLU A 197 15.21 24.97 8.80
N LEU A 198 15.97 24.20 8.04
CA LEU A 198 15.74 22.77 7.92
C LEU A 198 16.20 22.06 9.18
N ASP A 199 15.24 21.88 10.09
CA ASP A 199 15.44 21.17 11.36
C ASP A 199 15.49 19.65 11.17
N LEU A 200 16.61 19.16 10.63
CA LEU A 200 16.81 17.76 10.30
C LEU A 200 17.34 16.99 11.49
N PRO A 201 16.89 15.75 11.71
CA PRO A 201 17.48 14.92 12.74
C PRO A 201 18.96 14.71 12.40
N VAL A 202 19.81 15.03 13.37
CA VAL A 202 21.26 14.76 13.28
C VAL A 202 21.43 13.24 13.19
N VAL A 203 22.20 12.77 12.22
CA VAL A 203 22.65 11.38 12.20
C VAL A 203 23.51 11.20 13.44
N GLU A 204 23.14 10.25 14.30
CA GLU A 204 23.95 9.93 15.48
C GLU A 204 25.39 9.64 15.06
N ALA A 205 26.31 10.37 15.64
CA ALA A 205 27.71 10.20 15.36
C ALA A 205 28.18 8.83 15.88
N VAL A 206 28.74 8.01 15.00
CA VAL A 206 29.25 6.67 15.32
C VAL A 206 30.76 6.71 15.35
N ALA A 207 31.36 6.24 16.44
CA ALA A 207 32.82 6.12 16.51
C ALA A 207 33.35 5.19 15.40
N PRO A 208 34.49 5.49 14.76
CA PRO A 208 35.42 6.61 15.01
C PRO A 208 35.10 7.90 14.24
N TYR A 209 33.99 7.97 13.55
CA TYR A 209 33.68 9.05 12.60
C TYR A 209 32.95 10.26 13.21
N ASN A 210 32.80 10.31 14.54
CA ASN A 210 32.02 11.32 15.25
C ASN A 210 32.38 12.76 14.84
N GLN A 211 33.67 13.07 14.75
CA GLN A 211 34.11 14.40 14.37
C GLN A 211 33.79 14.72 12.91
N GLN A 212 33.99 13.75 12.01
CA GLN A 212 33.72 13.92 10.58
C GLN A 212 32.25 14.06 10.30
N ILE A 213 31.40 13.24 10.94
CA ILE A 213 29.92 13.35 10.86
C ILE A 213 29.48 14.70 11.42
N GLY A 214 30.02 15.14 12.55
CA GLY A 214 29.74 16.44 13.13
C GLY A 214 30.16 17.61 12.23
N GLN A 215 31.31 17.51 11.53
CA GLN A 215 31.73 18.50 10.54
C GLN A 215 30.84 18.47 9.32
N LEU A 216 30.46 17.31 8.82
CA LEU A 216 29.57 17.11 7.70
C LEU A 216 28.19 17.72 8.00
N ASN A 217 27.62 17.41 9.16
CA ASN A 217 26.33 17.97 9.61
C ASN A 217 26.38 19.49 9.71
N ARG A 218 27.50 20.10 10.09
CA ARG A 218 27.67 21.54 10.12
C ARG A 218 27.80 22.17 8.72
N GLN A 219 28.45 21.46 7.78
CA GLN A 219 28.66 21.95 6.41
C GLN A 219 27.42 21.83 5.53
N ILE A 220 26.68 20.74 5.68
CA ILE A 220 25.52 20.41 4.84
C ILE A 220 24.24 20.95 5.44
N GLY A 221 24.25 21.27 6.73
CA GLY A 221 23.05 21.52 7.48
C GLY A 221 22.32 20.19 7.78
N ARG A 222 21.06 20.29 8.13
CA ARG A 222 20.27 19.12 8.45
C ARG A 222 19.80 18.44 7.17
N PHE A 223 19.98 17.12 7.13
CA PHE A 223 19.59 16.30 5.99
C PHE A 223 18.07 16.21 5.92
N TYR A 224 17.49 16.42 4.75
CA TYR A 224 16.05 16.22 4.55
C TYR A 224 15.81 14.75 4.17
N PRO A 225 15.28 13.91 5.04
CA PRO A 225 15.02 12.53 4.66
C PRO A 225 13.99 12.50 3.52
N ARG A 226 14.09 11.55 2.61
CA ARG A 226 13.09 11.31 1.54
C ARG A 226 11.65 11.24 2.06
N GLN A 227 11.47 10.93 3.34
CA GLN A 227 10.19 10.94 4.05
C GLN A 227 9.54 12.33 4.11
N ALA A 228 10.27 13.41 3.91
CA ALA A 228 9.72 14.76 3.86
C ALA A 228 8.83 15.04 2.64
N MET A 229 8.93 14.20 1.60
CA MET A 229 8.01 14.26 0.46
C MET A 229 6.64 13.65 0.75
N ARG A 230 6.44 13.10 1.96
CA ARG A 230 5.21 12.43 2.37
C ARG A 230 4.65 13.10 3.60
N ASP A 231 3.45 13.63 3.47
CA ASP A 231 2.67 14.01 4.64
C ASP A 231 2.19 12.73 5.33
N THR A 232 2.64 12.53 6.57
CA THR A 232 2.22 11.40 7.42
C THR A 232 0.95 11.68 8.20
N SER A 233 0.44 12.92 8.18
CA SER A 233 -0.89 13.23 8.70
C SER A 233 -1.95 12.54 7.86
N GLY A 234 -3.09 12.26 8.43
CA GLY A 234 -4.21 11.66 7.74
C GLY A 234 -5.26 11.09 8.69
N ALA A 235 -6.35 10.62 8.11
CA ALA A 235 -7.47 10.05 8.83
C ALA A 235 -7.18 8.66 9.40
N SER A 236 -6.18 7.95 8.85
CA SER A 236 -5.91 6.56 9.21
C SER A 236 -4.52 6.35 9.78
N VAL A 237 -4.41 5.32 10.61
CA VAL A 237 -3.15 4.84 11.19
C VAL A 237 -3.14 3.31 11.20
N MET A 238 -1.97 2.71 11.04
CA MET A 238 -1.80 1.25 11.09
C MET A 238 -0.86 0.89 12.23
N ASP A 239 -1.28 -0.05 13.04
CA ASP A 239 -0.41 -0.69 14.01
C ASP A 239 0.59 -1.61 13.27
N SER A 240 1.88 -1.33 13.44
CA SER A 240 2.95 -2.04 12.72
C SER A 240 3.11 -3.50 13.13
N LYS A 241 2.65 -3.88 14.33
CA LYS A 241 2.75 -5.26 14.86
C LYS A 241 1.57 -6.11 14.45
N THR A 242 0.37 -5.56 14.54
CA THR A 242 -0.88 -6.30 14.25
C THR A 242 -1.35 -6.09 12.81
N GLN A 243 -0.80 -5.11 12.10
CA GLN A 243 -1.25 -4.68 10.75
C GLN A 243 -2.74 -4.27 10.72
N ILE A 244 -3.31 -4.00 11.87
CA ILE A 244 -4.69 -3.51 11.95
C ILE A 244 -4.69 -2.00 11.75
N THR A 245 -5.40 -1.58 10.72
CA THR A 245 -5.60 -0.17 10.39
C THR A 245 -6.81 0.38 11.13
N GLN A 246 -6.73 1.64 11.54
CA GLN A 246 -7.84 2.40 12.11
C GLN A 246 -8.09 3.64 11.25
N VAL A 247 -9.35 4.02 11.11
CA VAL A 247 -9.77 5.28 10.48
C VAL A 247 -10.52 6.07 11.53
N HIS A 248 -10.09 7.30 11.82
CA HIS A 248 -10.62 8.13 12.91
C HIS A 248 -10.76 7.37 14.24
N GLY A 249 -9.78 6.50 14.54
CA GLY A 249 -9.74 5.71 15.78
C GLY A 249 -10.60 4.44 15.79
N VAL A 250 -11.31 4.14 14.71
CA VAL A 250 -12.09 2.89 14.57
C VAL A 250 -11.34 1.91 13.69
N SER A 251 -11.14 0.68 14.18
CA SER A 251 -10.43 -0.35 13.43
C SER A 251 -11.23 -0.82 12.22
N ILE A 252 -10.52 -1.25 11.16
CA ILE A 252 -11.17 -1.88 9.99
C ILE A 252 -11.94 -3.15 10.36
N LEU A 253 -11.57 -3.83 11.45
CA LEU A 253 -12.30 -5.00 11.95
C LEU A 253 -13.67 -4.60 12.51
N GLU A 254 -13.76 -3.47 13.21
CA GLU A 254 -15.04 -2.92 13.64
C GLU A 254 -15.84 -2.32 12.48
N ALA A 255 -15.16 -1.71 11.50
CA ALA A 255 -15.79 -1.25 10.27
C ALA A 255 -16.37 -2.40 9.43
N ALA A 256 -15.76 -3.59 9.46
CA ALA A 256 -16.26 -4.79 8.81
C ALA A 256 -17.61 -5.29 9.36
N LYS A 257 -17.95 -4.92 10.60
CA LYS A 257 -19.27 -5.24 11.20
C LYS A 257 -20.36 -4.26 10.80
N ARG A 258 -20.04 -3.18 10.07
CA ARG A 258 -20.96 -2.08 9.76
C ARG A 258 -21.31 -2.08 8.29
N THR A 259 -22.48 -1.55 8.00
CA THR A 259 -22.93 -1.34 6.62
C THR A 259 -22.08 -0.29 5.89
N LEU A 260 -22.11 -0.33 4.55
CA LEU A 260 -21.38 0.62 3.71
C LEU A 260 -21.78 2.07 4.05
N GLU A 261 -23.06 2.36 4.15
CA GLU A 261 -23.60 3.68 4.48
C GLU A 261 -23.19 4.17 5.87
N SER A 262 -23.10 3.29 6.87
CA SER A 262 -22.60 3.63 8.20
C SER A 262 -21.11 3.98 8.16
N ASN A 263 -20.33 3.26 7.36
CA ASN A 263 -18.91 3.55 7.15
C ASN A 263 -18.69 4.84 6.34
N LEU A 264 -19.54 5.14 5.36
CA LEU A 264 -19.54 6.41 4.62
C LEU A 264 -19.78 7.60 5.56
N CYS A 265 -20.75 7.47 6.49
CA CYS A 265 -20.96 8.47 7.54
C CYS A 265 -19.72 8.62 8.41
N HIS A 266 -19.13 7.51 8.87
CA HIS A 266 -17.95 7.54 9.73
C HIS A 266 -16.75 8.26 9.08
N ALA A 267 -16.53 8.05 7.80
CA ALA A 267 -15.40 8.61 7.05
C ALA A 267 -15.35 10.14 7.12
N LEU A 268 -16.51 10.81 7.09
CA LEU A 268 -16.57 12.28 7.08
C LEU A 268 -17.10 12.87 8.40
N MET A 269 -18.06 12.21 9.04
CA MET A 269 -18.63 12.69 10.31
C MET A 269 -17.80 12.31 11.52
N ARG A 270 -16.80 11.42 11.36
CA ARG A 270 -15.97 10.85 12.44
C ARG A 270 -16.77 10.09 13.49
N GLU A 271 -18.01 9.75 13.15
CA GLU A 271 -18.95 8.97 13.93
C GLU A 271 -19.66 7.98 13.00
N PRO A 272 -19.82 6.72 13.37
CA PRO A 272 -20.58 5.78 12.55
C PRO A 272 -22.02 6.23 12.45
N GLY A 273 -22.59 6.10 11.26
CA GLY A 273 -24.01 6.41 11.04
C GLY A 273 -24.92 5.47 11.83
N GLY A 274 -25.85 6.04 12.58
CA GLY A 274 -26.95 5.30 13.17
C GLY A 274 -28.02 4.95 12.13
N GLU A 275 -29.13 4.39 12.61
CA GLU A 275 -30.23 3.95 11.75
C GLU A 275 -30.84 5.09 10.92
N ASN A 276 -31.08 6.25 11.55
CA ASN A 276 -31.57 7.44 10.86
C ASN A 276 -30.56 7.98 9.84
N ASP A 277 -29.27 7.98 10.17
CA ASP A 277 -28.23 8.45 9.27
C ASP A 277 -28.05 7.52 8.08
N SER A 278 -28.17 6.22 8.31
CA SER A 278 -28.19 5.22 7.24
C SER A 278 -29.39 5.44 6.31
N ALA A 279 -30.57 5.71 6.84
CA ALA A 279 -31.75 6.00 6.03
C ALA A 279 -31.54 7.25 5.14
N LEU A 280 -30.99 8.31 5.70
CA LEU A 280 -30.64 9.55 4.97
C LEU A 280 -29.61 9.30 3.88
N MET A 281 -28.51 8.61 4.22
CA MET A 281 -27.41 8.30 3.28
C MET A 281 -27.90 7.39 2.14
N ASN A 282 -28.76 6.40 2.45
CA ASN A 282 -29.31 5.48 1.46
C ASN A 282 -30.14 6.22 0.40
N VAL A 283 -31.00 7.17 0.82
CA VAL A 283 -31.76 8.01 -0.13
C VAL A 283 -30.79 8.84 -0.99
N ALA A 284 -29.78 9.47 -0.37
CA ALA A 284 -28.86 10.33 -1.10
C ALA A 284 -28.03 9.56 -2.14
N ILE A 285 -27.56 8.37 -1.81
CA ILE A 285 -26.79 7.49 -2.73
C ILE A 285 -27.71 6.96 -3.84
N ALA A 286 -28.89 6.41 -3.50
CA ALA A 286 -29.82 5.86 -4.47
C ALA A 286 -30.30 6.91 -5.48
N ALA A 287 -30.52 8.15 -5.04
CA ALA A 287 -30.94 9.27 -5.91
C ALA A 287 -29.87 9.67 -6.94
N GLY A 288 -28.60 9.32 -6.73
CA GLY A 288 -27.49 9.65 -7.62
C GLY A 288 -26.89 8.48 -8.38
N ALA A 289 -27.27 7.23 -8.10
CA ALA A 289 -26.62 6.06 -8.67
C ALA A 289 -27.09 5.74 -10.10
N ASN A 290 -28.35 6.00 -10.45
CA ASN A 290 -28.79 5.87 -11.83
C ASN A 290 -28.31 7.06 -12.66
N LEU A 291 -27.37 6.84 -13.55
CA LEU A 291 -26.72 7.86 -14.39
C LEU A 291 -27.32 7.94 -15.80
N HIS A 292 -28.56 7.44 -16.01
CA HIS A 292 -29.20 7.50 -17.33
C HIS A 292 -29.22 8.92 -17.88
N GLY A 293 -28.73 9.08 -19.11
CA GLY A 293 -28.63 10.39 -19.79
C GLY A 293 -27.59 11.35 -19.22
N ASP A 294 -26.78 10.94 -18.24
CA ASP A 294 -25.74 11.78 -17.67
C ASP A 294 -24.39 11.60 -18.40
N PRO A 295 -23.67 12.70 -18.72
CA PRO A 295 -22.33 12.62 -19.32
C PRO A 295 -21.32 11.77 -18.54
N MET A 296 -21.50 11.59 -17.24
CA MET A 296 -20.65 10.69 -16.43
C MET A 296 -20.76 9.25 -16.91
N LEU A 297 -21.95 8.79 -17.23
CA LEU A 297 -22.17 7.45 -17.77
C LEU A 297 -21.51 7.30 -19.14
N THR A 298 -21.65 8.32 -20.01
CA THR A 298 -21.02 8.32 -21.35
C THR A 298 -19.51 8.22 -21.22
N ALA A 299 -18.90 8.99 -20.30
CA ALA A 299 -17.44 8.95 -20.07
C ALA A 299 -16.98 7.59 -19.54
N ALA A 300 -17.70 7.01 -18.59
CA ALA A 300 -17.42 5.69 -18.06
C ALA A 300 -17.53 4.60 -19.13
N GLN A 301 -18.58 4.66 -19.96
CA GLN A 301 -18.84 3.69 -21.00
C GLN A 301 -17.76 3.75 -22.12
N ALA A 302 -17.40 4.95 -22.57
CA ALA A 302 -16.31 5.13 -23.53
C ALA A 302 -14.97 4.59 -22.99
N SER A 303 -14.69 4.81 -21.72
CA SER A 303 -13.49 4.27 -21.08
C SER A 303 -13.52 2.74 -21.01
N ARG A 304 -14.68 2.14 -20.70
CA ARG A 304 -14.87 0.68 -20.67
C ARG A 304 -14.70 0.05 -22.04
N GLU A 305 -15.29 0.64 -23.07
CA GLU A 305 -15.18 0.19 -24.46
C GLU A 305 -13.76 0.27 -25.01
N ALA A 306 -12.96 1.19 -24.47
CA ALA A 306 -11.52 1.25 -24.74
C ALA A 306 -10.70 0.15 -24.04
N GLY A 307 -11.33 -0.75 -23.26
CA GLY A 307 -10.66 -1.85 -22.57
C GLY A 307 -9.98 -1.45 -21.26
N ASN A 308 -10.35 -0.32 -20.69
CA ASN A 308 -9.74 0.15 -19.43
C ASN A 308 -10.23 -0.65 -18.21
N ALA A 309 -9.34 -0.79 -17.22
CA ALA A 309 -9.65 -1.39 -15.94
C ALA A 309 -10.63 -0.54 -15.11
N PRO A 310 -11.36 -1.13 -14.13
CA PRO A 310 -12.39 -0.46 -13.34
C PRO A 310 -11.99 0.91 -12.76
N ASN A 311 -10.77 1.05 -12.26
CA ASN A 311 -10.29 2.30 -11.70
C ASN A 311 -10.22 3.44 -12.72
N ALA A 312 -9.82 3.15 -13.97
CA ALA A 312 -9.79 4.13 -15.05
C ALA A 312 -11.19 4.48 -15.54
N VAL A 313 -12.09 3.48 -15.62
CA VAL A 313 -13.51 3.69 -15.95
C VAL A 313 -14.17 4.63 -14.93
N LEU A 314 -13.99 4.37 -13.63
CA LEU A 314 -14.53 5.20 -12.57
C LEU A 314 -13.89 6.59 -12.51
N SER A 315 -12.59 6.68 -12.83
CA SER A 315 -11.89 7.96 -12.94
C SER A 315 -12.47 8.83 -14.05
N ALA A 316 -12.82 8.24 -15.20
CA ALA A 316 -13.46 8.96 -16.29
C ALA A 316 -14.83 9.55 -15.86
N ALA A 317 -15.65 8.79 -15.15
CA ALA A 317 -16.91 9.29 -14.60
C ALA A 317 -16.67 10.42 -13.58
N CYS A 318 -15.74 10.25 -12.65
CA CYS A 318 -15.41 11.26 -11.64
C CYS A 318 -14.91 12.58 -12.25
N SER A 319 -14.21 12.53 -13.39
CA SER A 319 -13.70 13.74 -14.06
C SER A 319 -14.83 14.69 -14.47
N ILE A 320 -16.01 14.16 -14.75
CA ILE A 320 -17.20 14.93 -15.17
C ILE A 320 -17.94 15.52 -13.94
N TYR A 321 -17.75 14.94 -12.73
CA TYR A 321 -18.42 15.41 -11.51
C TYR A 321 -17.70 16.62 -10.88
N GLY A 322 -17.48 17.65 -11.68
CA GLY A 322 -16.74 18.86 -11.28
C GLY A 322 -17.53 19.81 -10.37
N PRO A 323 -16.89 20.91 -9.92
CA PRO A 323 -17.44 21.82 -8.91
C PRO A 323 -18.78 22.45 -9.29
N LYS A 324 -19.02 22.74 -10.58
CA LYS A 324 -20.29 23.34 -11.03
C LYS A 324 -21.49 22.42 -10.79
N ARG A 325 -21.30 21.09 -10.85
CA ARG A 325 -22.40 20.12 -10.63
C ARG A 325 -22.92 20.08 -9.20
N VAL A 326 -22.12 20.48 -8.25
CA VAL A 326 -22.43 20.40 -6.82
C VAL A 326 -22.59 21.80 -6.20
N GLU A 327 -22.39 22.86 -6.98
CA GLU A 327 -22.37 24.24 -6.48
C GLU A 327 -23.71 24.61 -5.79
N ALA A 328 -24.84 24.26 -6.39
CA ALA A 328 -26.16 24.54 -5.83
C ALA A 328 -26.37 23.83 -4.49
N ALA A 329 -26.04 22.52 -4.41
CA ALA A 329 -26.16 21.77 -3.17
C ALA A 329 -25.21 22.28 -2.07
N ARG A 330 -23.97 22.69 -2.43
CA ARG A 330 -23.02 23.29 -1.49
C ARG A 330 -23.51 24.63 -0.94
N LYS A 331 -24.02 25.52 -1.80
CA LYS A 331 -24.63 26.80 -1.39
C LYS A 331 -25.83 26.60 -0.49
N ALA A 332 -26.72 25.66 -0.85
CA ALA A 332 -27.86 25.31 -0.04
C ALA A 332 -27.46 24.73 1.34
N THR A 333 -26.43 23.90 1.39
CA THR A 333 -25.89 23.35 2.65
C THR A 333 -25.34 24.47 3.54
N ASP A 334 -24.50 25.34 3.00
CA ASP A 334 -23.98 26.50 3.73
C ASP A 334 -25.11 27.38 4.27
N ALA A 335 -26.10 27.69 3.43
CA ALA A 335 -27.27 28.51 3.81
C ALA A 335 -28.07 27.88 4.94
N LEU A 336 -28.29 26.56 4.93
CA LEU A 336 -28.98 25.86 6.02
C LEU A 336 -28.16 25.91 7.31
N ILE A 337 -26.86 25.67 7.27
CA ILE A 337 -25.98 25.74 8.45
C ILE A 337 -26.00 27.15 9.05
N ASP A 338 -25.86 28.20 8.22
CA ASP A 338 -25.87 29.59 8.70
C ASP A 338 -27.22 29.98 9.30
N LEU A 339 -28.30 29.58 8.65
CA LEU A 339 -29.65 29.87 9.09
C LEU A 339 -29.95 29.28 10.48
N PHE A 340 -29.41 28.12 10.77
CA PHE A 340 -29.67 27.43 12.03
C PHE A 340 -28.57 27.61 13.07
N ALA A 341 -27.44 28.23 12.75
CA ALA A 341 -26.26 28.35 13.65
C ALA A 341 -26.59 28.96 15.03
N HIS A 342 -27.57 29.89 15.06
CA HIS A 342 -27.98 30.57 16.28
C HIS A 342 -29.44 30.26 16.70
N SER A 343 -30.00 29.19 16.16
CA SER A 343 -31.42 28.82 16.40
C SER A 343 -31.66 28.09 17.73
N GLY A 344 -30.62 27.68 18.40
CA GLY A 344 -30.72 26.79 19.57
C GLY A 344 -30.95 25.31 19.23
N LEU A 345 -30.90 24.94 17.94
CA LEU A 345 -31.05 23.54 17.52
C LEU A 345 -29.89 22.70 18.09
N GLN A 346 -30.19 21.70 18.90
CA GLN A 346 -29.23 20.78 19.48
C GLN A 346 -29.12 19.48 18.65
N ASP A 347 -30.25 18.90 18.28
CA ASP A 347 -30.33 17.69 17.48
C ASP A 347 -31.10 17.95 16.17
N ALA A 348 -30.46 17.72 15.05
CA ALA A 348 -31.07 17.86 13.71
C ALA A 348 -32.19 16.84 13.44
N ARG A 349 -32.44 15.89 14.35
CA ARG A 349 -33.48 14.87 14.26
C ARG A 349 -34.70 15.19 15.17
N ASP A 350 -34.65 16.35 15.89
CA ASP A 350 -35.68 16.75 16.83
C ASP A 350 -36.98 17.17 16.10
N GLU A 351 -37.99 16.30 16.13
CA GLU A 351 -39.27 16.55 15.50
C GLU A 351 -40.12 17.63 16.21
N SER A 352 -39.79 17.95 17.46
CA SER A 352 -40.47 18.99 18.26
C SER A 352 -39.92 20.40 18.01
N PHE A 353 -38.78 20.53 17.33
CA PHE A 353 -38.14 21.83 17.09
C PHE A 353 -39.05 22.81 16.34
N HIS A 354 -39.21 24.02 16.83
CA HIS A 354 -40.09 25.05 16.27
C HIS A 354 -39.30 26.10 15.47
N PHE A 355 -39.81 26.49 14.29
CA PHE A 355 -39.16 27.43 13.35
C PHE A 355 -39.53 28.92 13.57
N LYS A 356 -40.04 29.31 14.77
CA LYS A 356 -40.64 30.65 15.01
C LYS A 356 -39.76 31.83 14.57
N ASN A 357 -38.45 31.71 14.71
CA ASN A 357 -37.49 32.79 14.42
C ASN A 357 -36.55 32.47 13.25
N ILE A 358 -36.84 31.42 12.48
CA ILE A 358 -35.99 30.99 11.37
C ILE A 358 -36.63 31.39 10.06
N ARG A 359 -36.06 32.39 9.41
CA ARG A 359 -36.53 32.84 8.09
C ARG A 359 -35.33 33.00 7.18
N SER A 360 -35.35 32.31 6.06
CA SER A 360 -34.39 32.53 4.99
C SER A 360 -34.69 33.86 4.29
N LYS A 361 -33.63 34.65 4.11
CA LYS A 361 -33.70 35.90 3.32
C LYS A 361 -33.69 35.60 1.84
N ASP A 362 -33.15 34.49 1.42
CA ASP A 362 -33.02 34.07 0.03
C ASP A 362 -33.57 32.63 -0.10
N GLN A 363 -34.86 32.53 -0.40
CA GLN A 363 -35.54 31.23 -0.61
C GLN A 363 -35.22 30.62 -1.97
N ALA A 364 -34.73 31.44 -2.94
CA ALA A 364 -34.39 30.98 -4.29
C ALA A 364 -33.24 29.95 -4.30
N ILE A 365 -32.47 29.88 -3.21
CA ILE A 365 -31.45 28.83 -3.03
C ILE A 365 -32.07 27.42 -2.92
N PHE A 366 -33.33 27.34 -2.42
CA PHE A 366 -33.97 26.04 -2.11
C PHE A 366 -35.11 25.71 -3.06
N ILE A 367 -35.76 26.74 -3.64
CA ILE A 367 -36.98 26.65 -4.43
C ILE A 367 -36.63 26.83 -5.90
N GLY A 368 -37.08 25.88 -6.72
CA GLY A 368 -37.02 25.98 -8.19
C GLY A 368 -38.18 26.74 -8.80
N SER A 369 -38.08 27.03 -10.09
CA SER A 369 -39.17 27.60 -10.87
C SER A 369 -40.32 26.61 -11.14
N GLU A 370 -39.97 25.32 -11.19
CA GLU A 370 -40.89 24.21 -11.49
C GLU A 370 -40.63 23.03 -10.53
N PRO A 371 -41.63 22.14 -10.34
CA PRO A 371 -41.46 20.91 -9.58
C PRO A 371 -40.29 20.05 -10.12
N ASP A 372 -39.40 19.61 -9.24
CA ASP A 372 -38.31 18.65 -9.59
C ASP A 372 -38.78 17.24 -9.16
N PRO A 373 -39.07 16.33 -10.11
CA PRO A 373 -39.55 14.98 -9.78
C PRO A 373 -38.54 14.19 -8.94
N ARG A 374 -37.23 14.53 -9.04
CA ARG A 374 -36.18 13.87 -8.25
C ARG A 374 -36.21 14.33 -6.80
N ALA A 375 -36.49 15.61 -6.56
CA ALA A 375 -36.69 16.13 -5.21
C ALA A 375 -37.92 15.49 -4.56
N GLU A 376 -39.04 15.40 -5.29
CA GLU A 376 -40.25 14.77 -4.81
C GLU A 376 -40.05 13.28 -4.47
N ALA A 377 -39.36 12.54 -5.33
CA ALA A 377 -39.02 11.15 -5.10
C ALA A 377 -38.13 10.98 -3.83
N MET A 378 -37.13 11.84 -3.64
CA MET A 378 -36.29 11.82 -2.43
C MET A 378 -37.11 12.13 -1.17
N LEU A 379 -37.98 13.14 -1.21
CA LEU A 379 -38.84 13.49 -0.08
C LEU A 379 -39.84 12.36 0.26
N SER A 380 -40.40 11.71 -0.74
CA SER A 380 -41.27 10.54 -0.57
C SER A 380 -40.50 9.37 0.08
N ALA A 381 -39.30 9.10 -0.41
CA ALA A 381 -38.43 8.04 0.14
C ALA A 381 -38.00 8.31 1.60
N LEU A 382 -37.69 9.57 1.94
CA LEU A 382 -37.38 9.94 3.32
C LEU A 382 -38.57 9.70 4.24
N ALA A 383 -39.78 9.98 3.76
CA ALA A 383 -41.00 9.71 4.51
C ALA A 383 -41.27 8.19 4.66
N ALA A 384 -41.11 7.41 3.58
CA ALA A 384 -41.27 5.96 3.59
C ALA A 384 -40.31 5.29 4.57
N ARG A 385 -39.06 5.79 4.66
CA ARG A 385 -38.02 5.33 5.59
C ARG A 385 -38.18 5.91 7.00
N LYS A 386 -39.16 6.75 7.25
CA LYS A 386 -39.34 7.46 8.53
C LYS A 386 -38.08 8.22 8.97
N ALA A 387 -37.33 8.75 8.00
CA ALA A 387 -36.11 9.49 8.27
C ALA A 387 -36.42 10.85 8.87
N ARG A 388 -35.85 11.15 10.03
CA ARG A 388 -36.06 12.40 10.76
C ARG A 388 -35.01 13.44 10.36
N SER A 389 -35.51 14.65 10.02
CA SER A 389 -34.64 15.79 9.68
C SER A 389 -35.38 17.10 9.91
N VAL A 390 -34.87 17.93 10.80
CA VAL A 390 -35.32 19.30 11.02
C VAL A 390 -35.20 20.12 9.75
N PHE A 391 -34.10 19.95 9.00
CA PHE A 391 -33.86 20.71 7.78
C PHE A 391 -34.83 20.34 6.65
N VAL A 392 -35.12 19.05 6.45
CA VAL A 392 -36.11 18.61 5.47
C VAL A 392 -37.49 19.16 5.84
N ARG A 393 -37.85 19.10 7.13
CA ARG A 393 -39.12 19.63 7.61
C ARG A 393 -39.20 21.16 7.45
N TYR A 394 -38.12 21.88 7.67
CA TYR A 394 -38.05 23.32 7.40
C TYR A 394 -38.28 23.63 5.92
N LEU A 395 -37.54 22.93 5.01
CA LEU A 395 -37.67 23.15 3.58
C LEU A 395 -39.12 22.90 3.08
N ARG A 396 -39.78 21.85 3.56
CA ARG A 396 -41.18 21.57 3.24
C ARG A 396 -42.13 22.70 3.68
N GLY A 397 -41.78 23.43 4.71
CA GLY A 397 -42.55 24.58 5.22
C GLY A 397 -42.38 25.86 4.38
N LEU A 398 -41.49 25.91 3.40
CA LEU A 398 -41.24 27.10 2.56
C LEU A 398 -42.34 27.33 1.49
N GLY A 399 -43.16 26.31 1.18
CA GLY A 399 -44.35 26.48 0.33
C GLY A 399 -44.11 26.61 -1.18
N GLY A 400 -42.94 26.09 -1.69
CA GLY A 400 -42.61 26.08 -3.12
C GLY A 400 -41.99 24.76 -3.59
N PRO A 401 -41.77 24.58 -4.91
CA PRO A 401 -41.14 23.40 -5.46
C PRO A 401 -39.68 23.33 -5.06
N LEU A 402 -39.32 22.35 -4.25
CA LEU A 402 -37.91 22.14 -3.81
C LEU A 402 -37.07 21.58 -4.95
N THR A 403 -35.83 22.03 -5.03
CA THR A 403 -34.84 21.43 -5.93
C THR A 403 -34.25 20.16 -5.34
N ARG A 404 -33.79 19.23 -6.19
CA ARG A 404 -33.01 18.04 -5.76
C ARG A 404 -31.82 18.45 -4.87
N ASP A 405 -31.13 19.51 -5.26
CA ASP A 405 -29.94 19.98 -4.54
C ASP A 405 -30.27 20.52 -3.14
N ALA A 406 -31.42 21.15 -2.97
CA ALA A 406 -31.93 21.58 -1.66
C ALA A 406 -32.25 20.38 -0.75
N VAL A 407 -32.87 19.32 -1.27
CA VAL A 407 -33.15 18.11 -0.49
C VAL A 407 -31.84 17.39 -0.12
N LEU A 408 -30.89 17.29 -1.06
CA LEU A 408 -29.56 16.74 -0.77
C LEU A 408 -28.84 17.57 0.31
N ALA A 409 -28.90 18.89 0.22
CA ALA A 409 -28.31 19.79 1.22
C ALA A 409 -28.92 19.57 2.61
N ALA A 410 -30.25 19.39 2.70
CA ALA A 410 -30.92 19.12 3.96
C ALA A 410 -30.52 17.75 4.56
N ILE A 411 -30.35 16.74 3.73
CA ILE A 411 -29.78 15.44 4.15
C ILE A 411 -28.37 15.64 4.71
N CYS A 412 -27.49 16.29 3.95
CA CYS A 412 -26.11 16.55 4.35
C CYS A 412 -26.01 17.39 5.62
N ALA A 413 -26.82 18.46 5.75
CA ALA A 413 -26.90 19.28 6.95
C ALA A 413 -27.35 18.46 8.17
N THR A 414 -28.31 17.54 8.00
CA THR A 414 -28.78 16.67 9.09
C THR A 414 -27.67 15.75 9.57
N LEU A 415 -26.97 15.10 8.66
CA LEU A 415 -25.86 14.20 8.98
C LEU A 415 -24.72 14.92 9.70
N ALA A 416 -24.41 16.12 9.23
CA ALA A 416 -23.25 16.89 9.71
C ALA A 416 -23.53 17.72 10.97
N TRP A 417 -24.78 18.04 11.29
CA TRP A 417 -25.13 19.01 12.34
C TRP A 417 -24.52 18.67 13.69
N GLY A 418 -24.77 17.48 14.21
CA GLY A 418 -24.27 17.05 15.51
C GLY A 418 -22.72 17.07 15.59
N PRO A 419 -22.02 16.41 14.66
CA PRO A 419 -20.56 16.46 14.59
C PRO A 419 -19.99 17.89 14.45
N LEU A 420 -20.62 18.76 13.67
CA LEU A 420 -20.22 20.17 13.53
C LEU A 420 -20.39 20.95 14.83
N MET A 421 -21.54 20.84 15.48
CA MET A 421 -21.80 21.55 16.75
C MET A 421 -20.87 21.06 17.89
N ARG A 422 -20.51 19.80 17.89
CA ARG A 422 -19.50 19.25 18.82
C ARG A 422 -18.06 19.52 18.38
N LYS A 423 -17.81 20.27 17.30
CA LYS A 423 -16.49 20.62 16.74
C LYS A 423 -15.65 19.41 16.37
N ARG A 424 -16.27 18.30 16.05
CA ARG A 424 -15.58 17.10 15.54
C ARG A 424 -15.19 17.23 14.09
N ILE A 425 -16.00 17.94 13.30
CA ILE A 425 -15.74 18.25 11.90
C ILE A 425 -15.74 19.76 11.68
N SER A 426 -15.12 20.17 10.60
CA SER A 426 -15.07 21.58 10.20
C SER A 426 -16.25 21.96 9.32
N ARG A 427 -16.41 23.26 9.09
CA ARG A 427 -17.34 23.78 8.10
C ARG A 427 -16.97 23.35 6.67
N GLU A 428 -15.68 23.24 6.36
CA GLU A 428 -15.23 22.78 5.04
C GLU A 428 -15.64 21.32 4.78
N THR A 429 -15.58 20.45 5.80
CA THR A 429 -16.12 19.09 5.72
C THR A 429 -17.61 19.11 5.36
N VAL A 430 -18.41 19.93 6.07
CA VAL A 430 -19.85 20.06 5.80
C VAL A 430 -20.13 20.55 4.39
N ARG A 431 -19.41 21.58 3.96
CA ARG A 431 -19.48 22.14 2.60
C ARG A 431 -19.09 21.11 1.53
N GLY A 432 -18.15 20.24 1.81
CA GLY A 432 -17.70 19.17 0.92
C GLY A 432 -18.67 17.99 0.82
N LEU A 433 -19.52 17.77 1.84
CA LEU A 433 -20.31 16.56 1.98
C LEU A 433 -21.24 16.25 0.79
N PRO A 434 -21.97 17.21 0.19
CA PRO A 434 -22.77 16.94 -1.02
C PRO A 434 -21.92 16.44 -2.20
N TRP A 435 -20.65 16.88 -2.28
CA TRP A 435 -19.74 16.46 -3.34
C TRP A 435 -19.29 15.01 -3.13
N TYR A 436 -18.89 14.65 -1.91
CA TYR A 436 -18.53 13.27 -1.58
C TYR A 436 -19.68 12.30 -1.83
N VAL A 437 -20.89 12.65 -1.37
CA VAL A 437 -22.10 11.83 -1.56
C VAL A 437 -22.38 11.60 -3.06
N GLY A 438 -22.31 12.67 -3.85
CA GLY A 438 -22.51 12.58 -5.29
C GLY A 438 -21.43 11.75 -6.00
N LEU A 439 -20.17 11.86 -5.57
CA LEU A 439 -19.09 11.03 -6.10
C LEU A 439 -19.27 9.56 -5.74
N TRP A 440 -19.64 9.24 -4.50
CA TRP A 440 -19.91 7.86 -4.10
C TRP A 440 -21.05 7.23 -4.91
N ALA A 441 -22.15 7.97 -5.09
CA ALA A 441 -23.25 7.53 -5.93
C ALA A 441 -22.82 7.30 -7.39
N THR A 442 -21.99 8.23 -7.93
CA THR A 442 -21.41 8.12 -9.27
C THR A 442 -20.49 6.89 -9.40
N LEU A 443 -19.64 6.62 -8.42
CA LEU A 443 -18.74 5.47 -8.44
C LEU A 443 -19.53 4.15 -8.46
N ILE A 444 -20.59 4.05 -7.64
CA ILE A 444 -21.47 2.89 -7.62
C ILE A 444 -22.20 2.76 -8.98
N GLY A 445 -22.79 3.84 -9.48
CA GLY A 445 -23.51 3.82 -10.76
C GLY A 445 -22.61 3.49 -11.94
N ALA A 446 -21.45 4.15 -12.07
CA ALA A 446 -20.53 3.98 -13.19
C ALA A 446 -19.80 2.63 -13.22
N SER A 447 -19.90 1.83 -12.15
CA SER A 447 -19.29 0.50 -12.10
C SER A 447 -19.95 -0.52 -13.04
N VAL A 448 -21.17 -0.27 -13.49
CA VAL A 448 -21.91 -1.12 -14.42
C VAL A 448 -21.99 -0.52 -15.81
N ASP A 449 -22.29 -1.38 -16.78
CA ASP A 449 -22.50 -1.01 -18.18
C ASP A 449 -23.66 -0.04 -18.36
N ALA A 450 -23.58 0.82 -19.38
CA ALA A 450 -24.61 1.80 -19.70
C ALA A 450 -25.98 1.16 -19.95
N ALA A 451 -26.05 -0.06 -20.47
CA ALA A 451 -27.30 -0.80 -20.69
C ALA A 451 -28.07 -1.14 -19.39
N LYS A 452 -27.41 -1.01 -18.23
CA LYS A 452 -28.06 -1.19 -16.91
C LYS A 452 -28.75 0.07 -16.38
N HIS A 453 -28.62 1.19 -17.09
CA HIS A 453 -29.22 2.47 -16.76
C HIS A 453 -30.37 2.78 -17.72
N GLU A 454 -31.58 2.76 -17.18
CA GLU A 454 -32.79 3.14 -17.89
C GLU A 454 -33.45 4.38 -17.23
N PRO A 455 -34.32 5.13 -17.90
CA PRO A 455 -34.91 6.35 -17.32
C PRO A 455 -35.57 6.16 -15.95
N ARG A 456 -36.18 5.00 -15.72
CA ARG A 456 -36.89 4.67 -14.48
C ARG A 456 -36.40 3.42 -13.77
N ARG A 457 -35.36 2.78 -14.27
CA ARG A 457 -34.79 1.55 -13.70
C ARG A 457 -33.26 1.63 -13.66
N PHE A 458 -32.71 0.99 -12.67
CA PHE A 458 -31.25 0.77 -12.56
C PHE A 458 -31.00 -0.69 -12.22
N CYS A 459 -30.17 -1.36 -13.02
CA CYS A 459 -29.96 -2.80 -12.94
C CYS A 459 -31.28 -3.62 -12.91
N GLY A 460 -32.29 -3.17 -13.67
CA GLY A 460 -33.60 -3.82 -13.74
C GLY A 460 -34.55 -3.51 -12.58
N ILE A 461 -34.10 -2.80 -11.52
CA ILE A 461 -34.93 -2.42 -10.37
C ILE A 461 -35.49 -1.00 -10.58
N ALA A 462 -36.75 -0.77 -10.22
CA ALA A 462 -37.36 0.56 -10.31
C ALA A 462 -36.62 1.55 -9.38
N ASN A 463 -36.36 2.77 -9.88
CA ASN A 463 -35.70 3.81 -9.08
C ASN A 463 -36.45 4.12 -7.78
N GLU A 464 -37.75 4.05 -7.80
CA GLU A 464 -38.59 4.25 -6.63
C GLU A 464 -38.38 3.19 -5.56
N ASP A 465 -38.27 1.91 -5.95
CA ASP A 465 -37.94 0.81 -5.04
C ASP A 465 -36.57 0.98 -4.42
N LEU A 466 -35.58 1.37 -5.24
CA LEU A 466 -34.24 1.64 -4.76
C LEU A 466 -34.21 2.75 -3.70
N LEU A 467 -34.93 3.84 -3.97
CA LEU A 467 -35.06 4.96 -3.04
C LEU A 467 -35.76 4.56 -1.75
N ASN A 468 -36.86 3.83 -1.86
CA ASN A 468 -37.75 3.55 -0.72
C ASN A 468 -37.24 2.47 0.21
N SER A 469 -36.47 1.45 -0.29
CA SER A 469 -36.20 0.25 0.49
C SER A 469 -34.78 -0.30 0.43
N TRP A 470 -33.98 0.06 -0.59
CA TRP A 470 -32.61 -0.49 -0.71
C TRP A 470 -31.58 0.33 0.06
N SER A 471 -30.68 -0.36 0.73
CA SER A 471 -29.50 0.27 1.32
C SER A 471 -28.41 0.54 0.28
N ALA A 472 -27.48 1.43 0.59
CA ALA A 472 -26.30 1.66 -0.26
C ALA A 472 -25.45 0.39 -0.36
N THR A 473 -25.41 -0.44 0.70
CA THR A 473 -24.77 -1.74 0.70
C THR A 473 -25.43 -2.70 -0.31
N GLU A 474 -26.75 -2.82 -0.31
CA GLU A 474 -27.50 -3.66 -1.28
C GLU A 474 -27.31 -3.15 -2.71
N LEU A 475 -27.33 -1.81 -2.89
CA LEU A 475 -27.15 -1.19 -4.19
C LEU A 475 -25.74 -1.47 -4.76
N ALA A 476 -24.70 -1.34 -3.95
CA ALA A 476 -23.34 -1.65 -4.36
C ALA A 476 -23.16 -3.16 -4.64
N TYR A 477 -23.82 -4.02 -3.86
CA TYR A 477 -23.86 -5.47 -4.15
C TYR A 477 -24.54 -5.75 -5.50
N LEU A 478 -25.69 -5.12 -5.74
CA LEU A 478 -26.44 -5.26 -7.01
C LEU A 478 -25.60 -4.92 -8.22
N THR A 479 -24.79 -3.85 -8.16
CA THR A 479 -23.90 -3.46 -9.26
C THR A 479 -22.77 -4.45 -9.49
N LEU A 480 -22.32 -5.13 -8.44
CA LEU A 480 -21.25 -6.12 -8.54
C LEU A 480 -21.76 -7.48 -9.06
N ILE A 481 -22.89 -7.93 -8.54
CA ILE A 481 -23.42 -9.28 -8.76
C ILE A 481 -24.56 -9.30 -9.77
N GLY A 482 -25.32 -8.23 -9.90
CA GLY A 482 -26.46 -8.12 -10.84
C GLY A 482 -27.78 -8.66 -10.32
N GLU A 483 -27.87 -9.05 -9.05
CA GLU A 483 -29.10 -9.53 -8.40
C GLU A 483 -29.15 -9.11 -6.93
N ARG A 484 -30.29 -9.27 -6.29
CA ARG A 484 -30.46 -8.94 -4.89
C ARG A 484 -29.72 -9.93 -4.00
N ALA A 485 -28.99 -9.40 -3.02
CA ALA A 485 -28.24 -10.20 -2.05
C ALA A 485 -29.17 -11.01 -1.13
N ARG A 486 -28.79 -12.25 -0.84
CA ARG A 486 -29.29 -12.96 0.33
C ARG A 486 -28.63 -12.41 1.61
N PRO A 487 -29.25 -12.52 2.79
CA PRO A 487 -28.70 -11.93 4.02
C PRO A 487 -27.23 -12.31 4.33
N ALA A 488 -26.86 -13.58 4.11
CA ALA A 488 -25.49 -14.05 4.33
C ALA A 488 -24.48 -13.44 3.31
N GLU A 489 -24.90 -13.28 2.06
CA GLU A 489 -24.07 -12.64 1.01
C GLU A 489 -23.90 -11.14 1.27
N LEU A 490 -24.98 -10.47 1.67
CA LEU A 490 -24.92 -9.06 2.02
C LEU A 490 -23.96 -8.83 3.19
N PHE A 491 -24.03 -9.72 4.20
CA PHE A 491 -23.11 -9.66 5.33
C PHE A 491 -21.64 -9.89 4.90
N ALA A 492 -21.39 -10.88 4.05
CA ALA A 492 -20.05 -11.13 3.52
C ALA A 492 -19.51 -9.94 2.71
N PHE A 493 -20.37 -9.34 1.88
CA PHE A 493 -20.04 -8.13 1.13
C PHE A 493 -19.74 -6.93 2.05
N GLN A 494 -20.54 -6.75 3.09
CA GLN A 494 -20.32 -5.74 4.12
C GLN A 494 -18.96 -5.92 4.82
N VAL A 495 -18.64 -7.16 5.21
CA VAL A 495 -17.36 -7.50 5.83
C VAL A 495 -16.20 -7.16 4.88
N LEU A 496 -16.29 -7.55 3.61
CA LEU A 496 -15.25 -7.27 2.62
C LEU A 496 -15.04 -5.77 2.42
N THR A 497 -16.11 -5.00 2.20
CA THR A 497 -16.00 -3.55 2.02
C THR A 497 -15.41 -2.85 3.24
N GLY A 498 -15.77 -3.29 4.44
CA GLY A 498 -15.22 -2.76 5.69
C GLY A 498 -13.75 -3.06 5.90
N LEU A 499 -13.28 -4.26 5.54
CA LEU A 499 -11.86 -4.63 5.59
C LEU A 499 -10.99 -3.83 4.61
N LEU A 500 -11.57 -3.42 3.49
CA LEU A 500 -10.87 -2.75 2.40
C LEU A 500 -10.84 -1.22 2.51
N ILE A 501 -11.44 -0.64 3.56
CA ILE A 501 -11.55 0.82 3.74
C ILE A 501 -10.18 1.49 3.69
N SER A 502 -9.20 1.00 4.42
CA SER A 502 -7.90 1.66 4.49
C SER A 502 -6.75 0.65 4.67
N ASN A 503 -5.62 0.98 4.09
CA ASN A 503 -4.33 0.36 4.35
C ASN A 503 -3.34 1.42 4.87
N ALA A 504 -3.83 2.28 5.74
CA ALA A 504 -3.18 3.42 6.36
C ALA A 504 -2.79 4.57 5.39
N VAL A 505 -2.46 5.68 5.98
CA VAL A 505 -2.11 6.96 5.33
C VAL A 505 -0.92 6.85 4.36
N GLY A 506 -0.02 5.92 4.58
CA GLY A 506 1.15 5.65 3.72
C GLY A 506 0.86 4.81 2.47
N SER A 507 -0.36 4.30 2.31
CA SER A 507 -0.72 3.50 1.12
C SER A 507 -0.72 4.34 -0.15
N ILE A 508 -0.43 3.71 -1.29
CA ILE A 508 -0.36 4.40 -2.59
C ILE A 508 -1.65 5.16 -2.89
N SER A 509 -2.81 4.55 -2.65
CA SER A 509 -4.12 5.17 -2.85
C SER A 509 -4.35 6.40 -1.98
N ALA A 510 -3.96 6.35 -0.69
CA ALA A 510 -4.04 7.48 0.21
C ALA A 510 -3.08 8.61 -0.18
N GLN A 511 -1.85 8.27 -0.56
CA GLN A 511 -0.87 9.24 -1.04
C GLN A 511 -1.29 9.88 -2.36
N GLY A 512 -1.92 9.12 -3.26
CA GLY A 512 -2.44 9.64 -4.53
C GLY A 512 -3.53 10.70 -4.33
N CYS A 513 -4.51 10.44 -3.48
CA CYS A 513 -5.58 11.40 -3.22
C CYS A 513 -5.07 12.64 -2.44
N LYS A 514 -4.18 12.48 -1.47
CA LYS A 514 -3.54 13.60 -0.75
C LYS A 514 -2.66 14.44 -1.66
N GLY A 515 -1.90 13.81 -2.56
CA GLY A 515 -1.09 14.50 -3.57
C GLY A 515 -1.94 15.36 -4.52
N ALA A 516 -3.11 14.86 -4.91
CA ALA A 516 -4.05 15.61 -5.73
C ALA A 516 -4.64 16.83 -4.99
N VAL A 517 -4.96 16.71 -3.69
CA VAL A 517 -5.34 17.86 -2.84
C VAL A 517 -4.19 18.86 -2.74
N SER A 518 -2.96 18.39 -2.49
CA SER A 518 -1.77 19.24 -2.35
C SER A 518 -1.49 20.05 -3.61
N SER A 519 -1.77 19.50 -4.79
CA SER A 519 -1.56 20.23 -6.06
C SER A 519 -2.52 21.40 -6.27
N ASP A 520 -3.64 21.45 -5.52
CA ASP A 520 -4.59 22.58 -5.53
C ASP A 520 -4.28 23.59 -4.41
N GLY A 521 -3.45 23.22 -3.43
CA GLY A 521 -3.09 24.02 -2.25
C GLY A 521 -4.09 23.86 -1.12
N PRO A 522 -3.85 22.95 -0.15
CA PRO A 522 -4.78 22.66 0.94
C PRO A 522 -4.99 23.86 1.88
N GLU A 523 -4.07 24.81 1.90
CA GLU A 523 -4.20 26.09 2.61
C GLU A 523 -5.28 27.02 2.03
N THR A 524 -5.81 26.70 0.85
CA THR A 524 -6.92 27.40 0.22
C THR A 524 -8.04 26.39 -0.13
N PRO A 525 -8.79 25.88 0.88
CA PRO A 525 -9.76 24.80 0.70
C PRO A 525 -10.79 25.03 -0.41
N SER A 526 -11.17 26.30 -0.65
CA SER A 526 -12.12 26.65 -1.71
C SER A 526 -11.65 26.34 -3.13
N ARG A 527 -10.34 26.14 -3.35
CA ARG A 527 -9.76 25.79 -4.66
C ARG A 527 -9.65 24.28 -4.85
N VAL A 528 -9.72 23.51 -3.77
CA VAL A 528 -9.54 22.05 -3.85
C VAL A 528 -10.72 21.43 -4.58
N GLN A 529 -10.41 20.62 -5.60
CA GLN A 529 -11.38 19.85 -6.33
C GLN A 529 -11.45 18.43 -5.78
N ILE A 530 -12.53 18.11 -5.03
CA ILE A 530 -12.72 16.81 -4.39
C ILE A 530 -12.79 15.68 -5.44
N ASN A 531 -13.42 15.92 -6.59
CA ASN A 531 -13.43 14.94 -7.69
C ASN A 531 -12.03 14.64 -8.20
N LYS A 532 -11.16 15.64 -8.36
CA LYS A 532 -9.76 15.47 -8.73
C LYS A 532 -9.00 14.66 -7.67
N ALA A 533 -9.25 14.93 -6.39
CA ALA A 533 -8.65 14.16 -5.30
C ALA A 533 -9.14 12.71 -5.31
N MET A 534 -10.41 12.47 -5.60
CA MET A 534 -10.97 11.12 -5.77
C MET A 534 -10.35 10.41 -7.01
N MET A 535 -10.14 11.12 -8.11
CA MET A 535 -9.38 10.60 -9.26
C MET A 535 -7.94 10.27 -8.86
N GLY A 536 -7.29 11.06 -8.02
CA GLY A 536 -5.97 10.79 -7.47
C GLY A 536 -5.89 9.44 -6.75
N PHE A 537 -6.92 9.08 -5.98
CA PHE A 537 -7.07 7.74 -5.43
C PHE A 537 -7.20 6.67 -6.53
N LEU A 538 -8.12 6.86 -7.48
CA LEU A 538 -8.41 5.88 -8.54
C LEU A 538 -7.19 5.62 -9.43
N THR A 539 -6.48 6.67 -9.84
CA THR A 539 -5.29 6.55 -10.69
C THR A 539 -4.07 5.95 -9.99
N HIS A 540 -4.05 5.96 -8.65
CA HIS A 540 -3.01 5.33 -7.84
C HIS A 540 -3.43 3.94 -7.34
N THR A 541 -4.44 3.33 -7.95
CA THR A 541 -4.81 1.94 -7.79
C THR A 541 -4.58 1.17 -9.09
N GLY A 542 -4.38 -0.12 -8.98
CA GLY A 542 -4.14 -1.00 -10.11
C GLY A 542 -4.04 -2.44 -9.63
N TYR A 543 -3.71 -3.37 -10.49
CA TYR A 543 -3.65 -4.79 -10.15
C TYR A 543 -2.64 -5.12 -9.03
N SER A 544 -1.55 -4.38 -8.92
CA SER A 544 -0.58 -4.53 -7.81
C SER A 544 -1.01 -3.83 -6.51
N HIS A 545 -2.04 -2.99 -6.55
CA HIS A 545 -2.58 -2.28 -5.39
C HIS A 545 -4.10 -2.13 -5.51
N GLY A 546 -4.81 -3.22 -5.53
CA GLY A 546 -6.27 -3.28 -5.71
C GLY A 546 -6.75 -4.64 -6.17
N GLY A 547 -5.86 -5.45 -6.73
CA GLY A 547 -6.14 -6.85 -7.05
C GLY A 547 -6.03 -7.79 -5.85
N ALA A 548 -6.00 -7.25 -4.63
CA ALA A 548 -5.96 -8.06 -3.41
C ALA A 548 -7.09 -9.09 -3.41
N GLY A 549 -6.75 -10.35 -3.18
CA GLY A 549 -7.69 -11.46 -3.22
C GLY A 549 -7.92 -12.09 -4.60
N TYR A 550 -7.64 -11.41 -5.72
CA TYR A 550 -7.84 -12.00 -7.04
C TYR A 550 -6.95 -13.23 -7.28
N GLU A 551 -5.67 -13.16 -6.95
CA GLU A 551 -4.78 -14.32 -7.05
C GLU A 551 -5.27 -15.49 -6.17
N GLY A 552 -5.83 -15.18 -5.00
CA GLY A 552 -6.48 -16.16 -4.14
C GLY A 552 -7.74 -16.75 -4.76
N ILE A 553 -8.55 -15.95 -5.45
CA ILE A 553 -9.73 -16.40 -6.18
C ILE A 553 -9.33 -17.37 -7.29
N VAL A 554 -8.37 -17.01 -8.13
CA VAL A 554 -7.88 -17.85 -9.23
C VAL A 554 -7.34 -19.17 -8.69
N PHE A 555 -6.49 -19.10 -7.68
CA PHE A 555 -5.95 -20.29 -7.03
C PHE A 555 -7.06 -21.23 -6.54
N LEU A 556 -8.04 -20.70 -5.79
CA LEU A 556 -9.16 -21.50 -5.30
C LEU A 556 -10.03 -22.02 -6.44
N ALA A 557 -10.35 -21.19 -7.43
CA ALA A 557 -11.15 -21.59 -8.59
C ALA A 557 -10.50 -22.77 -9.33
N GLU A 558 -9.18 -22.78 -9.52
CA GLU A 558 -8.42 -23.86 -10.09
C GLU A 558 -8.54 -25.16 -9.28
N GLN A 559 -8.41 -25.07 -7.92
CA GLN A 559 -8.49 -26.23 -7.05
C GLN A 559 -9.89 -26.88 -7.05
N PHE A 560 -10.93 -26.08 -7.24
CA PHE A 560 -12.31 -26.56 -7.17
C PHE A 560 -12.99 -26.71 -8.55
N ARG A 561 -12.32 -26.39 -9.64
CA ARG A 561 -12.87 -26.42 -11.01
C ARG A 561 -13.54 -27.74 -11.35
N GLU A 562 -12.87 -28.84 -11.04
CA GLU A 562 -13.33 -30.21 -11.36
C GLU A 562 -13.90 -30.96 -10.15
N SER A 563 -14.03 -30.30 -9.00
CA SER A 563 -14.42 -30.95 -7.75
C SER A 563 -15.89 -31.36 -7.68
N GLY A 564 -16.74 -30.83 -8.57
CA GLY A 564 -18.19 -31.00 -8.49
C GLY A 564 -18.87 -30.18 -7.41
N LEU A 565 -18.18 -29.24 -6.75
CA LEU A 565 -18.73 -28.37 -5.72
C LEU A 565 -19.92 -27.58 -6.25
N LYS A 566 -21.09 -27.77 -5.63
CA LYS A 566 -22.33 -27.04 -5.97
C LYS A 566 -22.50 -25.80 -5.10
N ASP A 567 -22.41 -25.97 -3.78
CA ASP A 567 -22.64 -24.91 -2.82
C ASP A 567 -21.45 -24.79 -1.83
N PRO A 568 -20.65 -23.71 -1.92
CA PRO A 568 -19.50 -23.50 -1.03
C PRO A 568 -19.90 -23.12 0.40
N SER A 569 -21.18 -22.82 0.64
CA SER A 569 -21.71 -22.47 1.97
C SER A 569 -22.26 -23.68 2.73
N SER A 570 -22.34 -24.83 2.09
CA SER A 570 -22.83 -26.06 2.73
C SER A 570 -21.68 -26.87 3.34
N ALA A 571 -21.73 -27.17 4.62
CA ALA A 571 -20.80 -28.12 5.25
C ALA A 571 -20.99 -29.55 4.74
N ALA A 572 -22.14 -29.86 4.13
CA ALA A 572 -22.46 -31.16 3.52
C ALA A 572 -22.14 -31.15 2.01
N HIS A 573 -21.04 -30.52 1.59
CA HIS A 573 -20.64 -30.41 0.18
C HIS A 573 -20.14 -31.75 -0.44
N GLY A 574 -19.90 -32.78 0.35
CA GLY A 574 -19.52 -34.11 -0.12
C GLY A 574 -18.07 -34.24 -0.62
N LEU A 575 -17.23 -33.22 -0.47
CA LEU A 575 -15.83 -33.27 -0.86
C LEU A 575 -14.93 -33.66 0.32
N ASP A 576 -13.92 -34.48 0.06
CA ASP A 576 -12.84 -34.73 1.01
C ASP A 576 -11.75 -33.62 0.82
N VAL A 577 -11.95 -32.50 1.51
CA VAL A 577 -11.03 -31.35 1.47
C VAL A 577 -9.64 -31.74 1.94
N LYS A 578 -9.53 -32.67 2.94
CA LYS A 578 -8.22 -33.11 3.44
C LYS A 578 -7.45 -33.92 2.39
N ALA A 579 -8.14 -34.79 1.66
CA ALA A 579 -7.52 -35.51 0.55
C ALA A 579 -7.12 -34.57 -0.61
N MET A 580 -7.92 -33.54 -0.87
CA MET A 580 -7.58 -32.52 -1.91
C MET A 580 -6.29 -31.77 -1.54
N VAL A 581 -6.21 -31.22 -0.34
CA VAL A 581 -5.01 -30.44 0.09
C VAL A 581 -3.78 -31.31 0.24
N LYS A 582 -3.92 -32.57 0.66
CA LYS A 582 -2.81 -33.52 0.74
C LYS A 582 -2.21 -33.78 -0.64
N ARG A 583 -3.04 -34.09 -1.63
CA ARG A 583 -2.58 -34.26 -3.03
C ARG A 583 -1.87 -33.02 -3.55
N PHE A 584 -2.45 -31.85 -3.32
CA PHE A 584 -1.81 -30.59 -3.72
C PHE A 584 -0.46 -30.40 -3.04
N ALA A 585 -0.37 -30.60 -1.72
CA ALA A 585 0.87 -30.41 -0.97
C ALA A 585 1.97 -31.37 -1.43
N GLU A 586 1.63 -32.64 -1.72
CA GLU A 586 2.56 -33.63 -2.25
C GLU A 586 3.07 -33.25 -3.66
N GLN A 587 2.18 -32.82 -4.54
CA GLN A 587 2.55 -32.34 -5.89
C GLN A 587 3.43 -31.08 -5.82
N TYR A 588 3.06 -30.16 -4.96
CA TYR A 588 3.83 -28.91 -4.76
C TYR A 588 5.22 -29.20 -4.18
N ALA A 589 5.33 -30.15 -3.25
CA ALA A 589 6.62 -30.59 -2.71
C ALA A 589 7.52 -31.20 -3.80
N LYS A 590 6.96 -32.06 -4.65
CA LYS A 590 7.66 -32.67 -5.77
C LYS A 590 8.17 -31.64 -6.77
N GLN A 591 7.30 -30.75 -7.23
CA GLN A 591 7.67 -29.65 -8.14
C GLN A 591 8.74 -28.74 -7.56
N LYS A 592 8.63 -28.43 -6.25
CA LYS A 592 9.63 -27.60 -5.55
C LYS A 592 11.02 -28.25 -5.52
N THR A 593 11.07 -29.58 -5.40
CA THR A 593 12.32 -30.36 -5.43
C THR A 593 12.90 -30.38 -6.84
N GLU A 594 12.09 -30.69 -7.85
CA GLU A 594 12.50 -30.71 -9.26
C GLU A 594 13.03 -29.34 -9.75
N LEU A 595 12.37 -28.24 -9.37
CA LEU A 595 12.83 -26.88 -9.69
C LEU A 595 14.15 -26.55 -9.00
N LYS A 596 14.34 -27.03 -7.76
CA LYS A 596 15.59 -26.83 -7.04
C LYS A 596 16.77 -27.60 -7.68
N GLU A 597 16.50 -28.81 -8.16
CA GLU A 597 17.49 -29.66 -8.84
C GLU A 597 17.86 -29.14 -10.24
N SER A 598 16.90 -28.58 -10.96
CA SER A 598 17.12 -28.03 -12.32
C SER A 598 17.75 -26.64 -12.32
N GLY A 599 17.90 -25.97 -11.18
CA GLY A 599 18.38 -24.60 -11.10
C GLY A 599 17.45 -23.55 -11.71
N ALA A 600 16.21 -23.93 -12.00
CA ALA A 600 15.20 -23.07 -12.60
C ALA A 600 14.57 -22.08 -11.61
N GLU A 601 13.72 -21.17 -12.12
CA GLU A 601 13.06 -20.12 -11.35
C GLU A 601 12.37 -20.62 -10.07
N ARG A 602 12.28 -19.73 -9.07
CA ARG A 602 11.55 -20.01 -7.83
C ARG A 602 10.09 -20.32 -8.10
N MET A 603 9.59 -21.34 -7.43
CA MET A 603 8.18 -21.67 -7.44
C MET A 603 7.33 -20.49 -7.00
N ARG A 604 6.21 -20.25 -7.70
CA ARG A 604 5.26 -19.20 -7.34
C ARG A 604 4.73 -19.43 -5.94
N ALA A 605 4.70 -18.39 -5.12
CA ALA A 605 4.11 -18.46 -3.78
C ALA A 605 2.61 -18.79 -3.89
N ILE A 606 2.09 -19.55 -2.94
CA ILE A 606 0.66 -19.84 -2.87
C ILE A 606 -0.07 -18.59 -2.39
N ALA A 607 -0.93 -18.05 -3.25
CA ALA A 607 -1.73 -16.88 -2.92
C ALA A 607 -2.61 -17.14 -1.69
N GLY A 608 -2.73 -16.18 -0.80
CA GLY A 608 -3.56 -16.29 0.40
C GLY A 608 -2.87 -16.95 1.61
N LEU A 609 -1.65 -17.49 1.46
CA LEU A 609 -0.89 -18.10 2.56
C LEU A 609 0.38 -17.30 2.85
N ASN A 610 0.78 -17.32 4.13
CA ASN A 610 1.96 -16.65 4.68
C ASN A 610 1.83 -15.12 4.70
N HIS A 611 2.55 -14.48 5.61
CA HIS A 611 2.60 -13.02 5.73
C HIS A 611 3.97 -12.57 6.26
N PRO A 612 4.56 -11.49 5.74
CA PRO A 612 5.90 -11.04 6.14
C PRO A 612 6.01 -10.66 7.62
N VAL A 613 4.91 -10.29 8.27
CA VAL A 613 4.87 -9.92 9.71
C VAL A 613 4.45 -11.10 10.59
N PHE A 614 3.51 -11.94 10.14
CA PHE A 614 2.94 -13.03 10.94
C PHE A 614 3.64 -14.36 10.61
N ARG A 615 4.86 -14.50 11.07
CA ARG A 615 5.71 -15.69 10.87
C ARG A 615 6.60 -15.90 12.09
N ASP A 616 7.45 -16.90 12.08
CA ASP A 616 8.45 -17.23 13.10
C ASP A 616 7.89 -17.91 14.36
N LYS A 617 6.61 -18.35 14.33
CA LYS A 617 6.00 -19.22 15.33
C LYS A 617 5.78 -20.63 14.74
N PRO A 618 5.69 -21.70 15.55
CA PRO A 618 5.34 -23.03 15.06
C PRO A 618 4.02 -23.04 14.28
N VAL A 619 3.01 -22.32 14.77
CA VAL A 619 1.75 -22.06 14.10
C VAL A 619 1.56 -20.55 14.02
N ASN A 620 1.46 -20.04 12.80
CA ASN A 620 1.31 -18.63 12.54
C ASN A 620 -0.17 -18.27 12.29
N GLN A 621 -0.57 -17.08 12.68
CA GLN A 621 -1.93 -16.59 12.54
C GLN A 621 -1.92 -15.09 12.19
N ASP A 622 -2.70 -14.71 11.20
CA ASP A 622 -3.01 -13.30 10.91
C ASP A 622 -4.18 -12.88 11.83
N PRO A 623 -4.03 -11.90 12.71
CA PRO A 623 -5.08 -11.50 13.64
C PRO A 623 -6.34 -10.97 12.93
N ARG A 624 -6.22 -10.46 11.72
CA ARG A 624 -7.36 -10.01 10.90
C ARG A 624 -8.17 -11.20 10.39
N GLU A 625 -7.49 -12.22 9.89
CA GLU A 625 -8.10 -13.48 9.49
C GLU A 625 -8.79 -14.15 10.68
N ALA A 626 -8.09 -14.28 11.82
CA ALA A 626 -8.64 -14.87 13.03
C ALA A 626 -9.94 -14.20 13.47
N PHE A 627 -9.97 -12.85 13.44
CA PHE A 627 -11.18 -12.09 13.76
C PHE A 627 -12.33 -12.43 12.81
N ILE A 628 -12.07 -12.47 11.49
CA ILE A 628 -13.09 -12.75 10.49
C ILE A 628 -13.59 -14.20 10.61
N HIS A 629 -12.67 -15.15 10.81
CA HIS A 629 -13.04 -16.54 11.03
C HIS A 629 -14.00 -16.70 12.20
N GLU A 630 -13.70 -16.09 13.35
CA GLU A 630 -14.56 -16.10 14.53
C GLU A 630 -15.90 -15.41 14.27
N LEU A 631 -15.89 -14.29 13.53
CA LEU A 631 -17.10 -13.55 13.19
C LEU A 631 -18.09 -14.41 12.38
N PHE A 632 -17.62 -15.13 11.36
CA PHE A 632 -18.45 -16.01 10.53
C PHE A 632 -18.84 -17.28 11.29
N ARG A 633 -17.93 -17.87 12.05
CA ARG A 633 -18.22 -19.02 12.91
C ARG A 633 -19.31 -18.73 13.94
N GLY A 634 -19.25 -17.55 14.58
CA GLY A 634 -20.28 -17.12 15.55
C GLY A 634 -21.66 -16.93 14.94
N ARG A 635 -21.76 -16.78 13.60
CA ARG A 635 -23.01 -16.74 12.85
C ARG A 635 -23.45 -18.10 12.31
N GLY A 636 -22.68 -19.14 12.53
CA GLY A 636 -22.93 -20.46 11.96
C GLY A 636 -22.72 -20.53 10.43
N GLU A 637 -21.99 -19.59 9.87
CA GLU A 637 -21.72 -19.54 8.43
C GLU A 637 -20.47 -20.33 8.06
N TYR A 638 -20.63 -21.24 7.11
CA TYR A 638 -19.56 -22.08 6.59
C TYR A 638 -19.02 -21.56 5.24
N ASN A 639 -17.74 -21.83 4.98
CA ASN A 639 -17.09 -21.53 3.72
C ASN A 639 -15.99 -22.57 3.42
N VAL A 640 -16.25 -23.44 2.44
CA VAL A 640 -15.32 -24.51 2.06
C VAL A 640 -13.97 -23.98 1.54
N PHE A 641 -13.94 -22.83 0.92
CA PHE A 641 -12.69 -22.22 0.44
C PHE A 641 -11.80 -21.75 1.60
N HIS A 642 -12.41 -21.26 2.67
CA HIS A 642 -11.68 -20.87 3.88
C HIS A 642 -11.18 -22.12 4.62
N GLU A 643 -11.99 -23.18 4.74
CA GLU A 643 -11.55 -24.48 5.26
C GLU A 643 -10.37 -25.02 4.45
N TYR A 644 -10.46 -24.98 3.12
CA TYR A 644 -9.39 -25.43 2.23
C TYR A 644 -8.06 -24.74 2.55
N TYR A 645 -8.03 -23.43 2.76
CA TYR A 645 -6.82 -22.71 3.12
C TYR A 645 -6.24 -23.16 4.48
N HIS A 646 -7.08 -23.37 5.48
CA HIS A 646 -6.62 -23.85 6.78
C HIS A 646 -6.03 -25.26 6.71
N GLU A 647 -6.71 -26.17 6.04
CA GLU A 647 -6.22 -27.54 5.85
C GLU A 647 -4.96 -27.56 4.95
N LEU A 648 -4.89 -26.70 3.92
CA LEU A 648 -3.71 -26.57 3.06
C LEU A 648 -2.47 -26.10 3.83
N ALA A 649 -2.61 -25.12 4.70
CA ALA A 649 -1.49 -24.63 5.52
C ALA A 649 -0.89 -25.75 6.38
N ARG A 650 -1.73 -26.66 6.92
CA ARG A 650 -1.31 -27.82 7.68
C ARG A 650 -0.68 -28.88 6.78
N ALA A 651 -1.31 -29.22 5.66
CA ALA A 651 -0.82 -30.23 4.74
C ALA A 651 0.57 -29.86 4.15
N LEU A 652 0.83 -28.58 3.87
CA LEU A 652 2.14 -28.10 3.42
C LEU A 652 3.22 -28.28 4.50
N PHE A 653 2.88 -28.08 5.76
CA PHE A 653 3.79 -28.32 6.87
C PHE A 653 4.06 -29.83 7.04
N GLU A 654 3.03 -30.67 7.01
CA GLU A 654 3.13 -32.13 7.12
C GLU A 654 3.94 -32.74 5.96
N ALA A 655 3.81 -32.20 4.75
CA ALA A 655 4.59 -32.57 3.57
C ALA A 655 6.04 -32.04 3.58
N GLY A 656 6.46 -31.33 4.62
CA GLY A 656 7.81 -30.75 4.73
C GLY A 656 8.09 -29.60 3.76
N VAL A 657 7.07 -29.05 3.12
CA VAL A 657 7.19 -27.91 2.20
C VAL A 657 7.54 -26.64 2.97
N THR A 658 6.97 -26.48 4.15
CA THR A 658 7.17 -25.33 5.04
C THR A 658 7.76 -25.76 6.37
N ARG A 659 8.50 -24.87 7.03
CA ARG A 659 9.11 -25.13 8.34
C ARG A 659 8.13 -24.95 9.50
N ASN A 660 7.07 -24.19 9.27
CA ASN A 660 6.04 -23.85 10.23
C ASN A 660 4.68 -23.93 9.53
N VAL A 661 3.60 -24.07 10.28
CA VAL A 661 2.26 -23.87 9.75
C VAL A 661 2.09 -22.38 9.39
N PHE A 662 1.88 -22.10 8.13
CA PHE A 662 1.68 -20.73 7.63
C PHE A 662 0.33 -20.18 8.09
N CYS A 663 0.24 -18.86 8.27
CA CYS A 663 -1.05 -18.21 8.43
C CYS A 663 -1.81 -18.16 7.10
N VAL A 664 -3.12 -18.26 7.15
CA VAL A 664 -4.00 -17.71 6.11
C VAL A 664 -3.96 -16.20 6.27
N ASN A 665 -3.59 -15.47 5.23
CA ASN A 665 -3.50 -14.03 5.28
C ASN A 665 -4.81 -13.36 4.85
N ILE A 666 -4.88 -12.05 4.98
CA ILE A 666 -6.12 -11.30 4.68
C ILE A 666 -6.53 -11.41 3.21
N ASP A 667 -5.59 -11.56 2.27
CA ASP A 667 -5.91 -11.73 0.85
C ASP A 667 -6.57 -13.09 0.59
N GLY A 668 -6.16 -14.14 1.31
CA GLY A 668 -6.81 -15.45 1.29
C GLY A 668 -8.26 -15.39 1.79
N VAL A 669 -8.50 -14.62 2.86
CA VAL A 669 -9.87 -14.38 3.38
C VAL A 669 -10.73 -13.66 2.35
N ILE A 670 -10.21 -12.58 1.76
CA ILE A 670 -10.92 -11.79 0.74
C ILE A 670 -11.26 -12.71 -0.45
N GLY A 671 -10.26 -13.47 -0.94
CA GLY A 671 -10.45 -14.41 -2.04
C GLY A 671 -11.52 -15.47 -1.73
N ALA A 672 -11.46 -16.09 -0.54
CA ALA A 672 -12.42 -17.10 -0.12
C ALA A 672 -13.85 -16.56 0.04
N LEU A 673 -14.02 -15.37 0.62
CA LEU A 673 -15.33 -14.76 0.79
C LEU A 673 -15.94 -14.32 -0.55
N LEU A 674 -15.14 -13.67 -1.39
CA LEU A 674 -15.60 -13.19 -2.68
C LEU A 674 -15.92 -14.35 -3.63
N LEU A 675 -15.08 -15.37 -3.70
CA LEU A 675 -15.36 -16.54 -4.53
C LEU A 675 -16.63 -17.29 -4.05
N LYS A 676 -16.86 -17.37 -2.72
CA LYS A 676 -18.11 -17.95 -2.19
C LYS A 676 -19.34 -17.21 -2.75
N MET A 677 -19.33 -15.88 -2.80
CA MET A 677 -20.43 -15.10 -3.34
C MET A 677 -20.59 -15.26 -4.87
N LEU A 678 -19.50 -15.39 -5.59
CA LEU A 678 -19.48 -15.45 -7.06
C LEU A 678 -19.59 -16.88 -7.60
N TRP A 679 -19.44 -17.91 -6.77
CA TRP A 679 -19.27 -19.31 -7.18
C TRP A 679 -20.38 -19.82 -8.08
N ALA A 680 -21.64 -19.58 -7.73
CA ALA A 680 -22.77 -20.07 -8.50
C ALA A 680 -22.79 -19.48 -9.92
N ARG A 681 -22.46 -18.18 -10.08
CA ARG A 681 -22.38 -17.51 -11.38
C ARG A 681 -21.17 -17.96 -12.19
N TYR A 682 -20.03 -18.13 -11.56
CA TYR A 682 -18.82 -18.63 -12.21
C TYR A 682 -19.06 -20.08 -12.73
N ARG A 683 -19.60 -20.95 -11.90
CA ARG A 683 -19.93 -22.34 -12.31
C ARG A 683 -21.03 -22.43 -13.34
N GLY A 684 -21.98 -21.54 -13.31
CA GLY A 684 -23.07 -21.43 -14.28
C GLY A 684 -22.67 -20.79 -15.63
N GLY A 685 -21.42 -20.37 -15.79
CA GLY A 685 -20.96 -19.69 -17.00
C GLY A 685 -21.42 -18.22 -17.12
N GLY A 686 -22.04 -17.67 -16.07
CA GLY A 686 -22.47 -16.28 -16.03
C GLY A 686 -21.33 -15.29 -15.74
N PHE A 687 -20.21 -15.79 -15.20
CA PHE A 687 -18.98 -15.03 -14.96
C PHE A 687 -17.79 -15.79 -15.56
N SER A 688 -16.96 -15.08 -16.31
CA SER A 688 -15.64 -15.54 -16.75
C SER A 688 -14.57 -15.29 -15.67
N GLU A 689 -13.35 -15.74 -15.87
CA GLU A 689 -12.21 -15.39 -15.00
C GLU A 689 -11.96 -13.87 -15.02
N HIS A 690 -12.12 -13.22 -16.16
CA HIS A 690 -12.03 -11.76 -16.25
C HIS A 690 -13.11 -11.05 -15.41
N ASP A 691 -14.34 -11.56 -15.38
CA ASP A 691 -15.40 -10.99 -14.54
C ASP A 691 -15.08 -11.15 -13.04
N LEU A 692 -14.43 -12.26 -12.64
CA LEU A 692 -13.94 -12.44 -11.27
C LEU A 692 -12.87 -11.39 -10.91
N GLU A 693 -11.96 -11.10 -11.83
CA GLU A 693 -10.94 -10.06 -11.67
C GLU A 693 -11.56 -8.67 -11.54
N VAL A 694 -12.47 -8.31 -12.43
CA VAL A 694 -13.20 -7.04 -12.40
C VAL A 694 -13.98 -6.91 -11.10
N ALA A 695 -14.65 -7.98 -10.64
CA ALA A 695 -15.38 -7.98 -9.37
C ALA A 695 -14.46 -7.79 -8.16
N ALA A 696 -13.32 -8.48 -8.12
CA ALA A 696 -12.35 -8.34 -7.05
C ALA A 696 -11.78 -6.91 -6.97
N PHE A 697 -11.48 -6.31 -8.13
CA PHE A 697 -10.98 -4.94 -8.16
C PHE A 697 -12.09 -3.93 -7.81
N THR A 698 -13.30 -4.13 -8.29
CA THR A 698 -14.43 -3.22 -8.01
C THR A 698 -14.78 -3.20 -6.51
N ILE A 699 -14.80 -4.35 -5.83
CA ILE A 699 -15.08 -4.39 -4.39
C ILE A 699 -13.96 -3.70 -3.58
N PHE A 700 -12.70 -3.83 -4.02
CA PHE A 700 -11.61 -3.07 -3.46
C PHE A 700 -11.85 -1.56 -3.57
N LEU A 701 -12.27 -1.08 -4.75
CA LEU A 701 -12.55 0.33 -4.97
C LEU A 701 -13.70 0.83 -4.10
N TYR A 702 -14.75 0.02 -3.89
CA TYR A 702 -15.87 0.37 -3.00
C TYR A 702 -15.45 0.54 -1.53
N GLY A 703 -14.63 -0.35 -1.01
CA GLY A 703 -14.08 -0.16 0.33
C GLY A 703 -13.13 1.04 0.38
N ARG A 704 -12.19 1.12 -0.57
CA ARG A 704 -11.14 2.12 -0.56
C ARG A 704 -11.64 3.55 -0.78
N MET A 705 -12.72 3.77 -1.53
CA MET A 705 -13.32 5.11 -1.71
C MET A 705 -13.77 5.74 -0.38
N ILE A 706 -14.13 4.91 0.61
CA ILE A 706 -14.53 5.37 1.95
C ILE A 706 -13.32 5.94 2.69
N GLY A 707 -12.26 5.14 2.78
CA GLY A 707 -11.03 5.57 3.47
C GLY A 707 -10.34 6.74 2.78
N CYS A 708 -10.32 6.76 1.44
CA CYS A 708 -9.74 7.87 0.69
C CYS A 708 -10.53 9.16 0.84
N ALA A 709 -11.87 9.09 0.97
CA ALA A 709 -12.67 10.28 1.30
C ALA A 709 -12.29 10.86 2.66
N ALA A 710 -12.08 10.01 3.67
CA ALA A 710 -11.59 10.44 4.97
C ALA A 710 -10.18 11.09 4.89
N GLU A 711 -9.26 10.50 4.10
CA GLU A 711 -7.92 11.06 3.88
C GLU A 711 -7.95 12.40 3.15
N ILE A 712 -8.82 12.53 2.13
CA ILE A 712 -9.00 13.78 1.39
C ILE A 712 -9.52 14.88 2.33
N ASP A 713 -10.59 14.58 3.08
CA ASP A 713 -11.17 15.53 4.01
C ASP A 713 -10.19 15.95 5.11
N ASP A 714 -9.47 15.00 5.68
CA ASP A 714 -8.48 15.29 6.70
C ASP A 714 -7.32 16.12 6.15
N HIS A 715 -6.86 15.84 4.92
CA HIS A 715 -5.80 16.59 4.29
C HIS A 715 -6.23 18.02 3.90
N ILE A 716 -7.47 18.23 3.48
CA ILE A 716 -8.04 19.57 3.27
C ILE A 716 -8.02 20.39 4.57
N ASN A 717 -8.35 19.76 5.70
CA ASN A 717 -8.51 20.45 6.97
C ASN A 717 -7.21 20.63 7.76
N ARG A 718 -6.27 19.68 7.68
CA ARG A 718 -5.10 19.63 8.55
C ARG A 718 -3.79 19.30 7.81
N GLY A 719 -3.89 18.91 6.55
CA GLY A 719 -2.74 18.51 5.77
C GLY A 719 -1.80 19.67 5.48
N ARG A 720 -0.55 19.34 5.28
CA ARG A 720 0.44 20.27 4.75
C ARG A 720 0.62 20.00 3.26
N ASN A 721 0.95 21.03 2.50
CA ASN A 721 1.26 20.85 1.09
C ASN A 721 2.41 19.85 0.94
N MET A 722 2.15 18.75 0.22
CA MET A 722 3.16 17.74 -0.08
C MET A 722 4.05 18.27 -1.21
N ASP A 723 5.30 18.56 -0.91
CA ASP A 723 6.28 18.83 -1.96
C ASP A 723 6.66 17.52 -2.65
N THR A 724 6.03 17.28 -3.79
CA THR A 724 6.26 16.09 -4.62
C THR A 724 7.38 16.30 -5.65
N ARG A 725 8.01 17.48 -5.69
CA ARG A 725 9.09 17.74 -6.62
C ARG A 725 10.35 16.99 -6.21
N ALA A 726 10.85 16.15 -7.11
CA ALA A 726 12.17 15.59 -6.94
C ALA A 726 13.22 16.70 -7.18
N PRO A 727 14.20 16.92 -6.30
CA PRO A 727 15.33 17.78 -6.58
C PRO A 727 16.02 17.33 -7.88
N ALA A 728 16.45 18.30 -8.69
CA ALA A 728 17.10 18.00 -9.98
C ALA A 728 18.32 17.05 -9.80
N SER A 729 19.04 17.18 -8.67
CA SER A 729 20.14 16.29 -8.30
C SER A 729 19.75 14.82 -8.02
N GLN A 730 18.44 14.54 -7.84
CA GLN A 730 17.89 13.18 -7.66
C GLN A 730 17.21 12.65 -8.92
N CYS A 731 17.05 13.48 -9.94
CA CYS A 731 16.53 13.06 -11.23
C CYS A 731 17.64 12.34 -11.99
N ARG A 732 17.38 11.09 -12.40
CA ARG A 732 18.32 10.28 -13.21
C ARG A 732 18.31 10.68 -14.70
N HIS A 733 17.88 11.88 -15.02
CA HIS A 733 17.94 12.35 -16.39
C HIS A 733 19.39 12.64 -16.71
N VAL A 734 19.99 11.83 -17.57
CA VAL A 734 21.26 12.11 -18.23
C VAL A 734 20.90 12.70 -19.57
N ALA A 735 21.22 13.99 -19.77
CA ALA A 735 21.07 14.64 -21.06
C ALA A 735 22.11 14.09 -22.05
#